data_e943c7e60b6e23a5812a91882a7a51c1
#
_entry.id   e943c7e60b6e23a5812a91882a7a51c1
#
_cell.length_a   1.000
_cell.length_b   1.000
_cell.length_c   1.000
_cell.angle_alpha   90.00
_cell.angle_beta   90.00
_cell.angle_gamma   90.00
#
_symmetry.space_group_name_H-M   'P 1'
#
loop_
_entity.id
_entity.type
_entity.pdbx_description
1 polymer ?
#
loop_
_entity_poly.entity_id
_entity_poly.type
_entity_poly.pdbx_seq_one_letter_code
_entity_poly.pdbx_strand_id
1 'polypeptide(L)'
;MAMLRFLLLPFLLTAGLLPAASPVAPAAQAVRTSTAPRIDGKLDEAGWQAARVITSFRQRDPHEGDPASHPTAVRVLYDDEAIYVGARIENAGPINFRLGRRDMDYSSSDWFQISLDTFSDHRNAVRFSVNPGGVKRDAIITGDYFGTGGAFTGTDGELAWDAVWDAVTSIDSRGWTAEIRIPLSQLRFAKAKGGPVQGEELGKGAEQTWGVQFETINASRQELAMFAFTPKADLGGVSAFGHLEGLQVTRSNKAWELVPYVLGQGNFDATGLTPLTPKRDYAFKAGIDARYRITSNLTLTAAINPDFGQVEVDPAVINLTAFETRLEEKRPFFIEGSGYFRIAPALRSFYAARDLLYTRRIGRAPHVKLPSNDAHVPVTTDIVAAAKLTGRTEAGWTIGLLDAFTREEHGIYLDGTGTRREAVVEPATNYLLGRVSREMRNGETAIGLMGTAVNRDLGDPLAAASLGKSAYTGAVDLGHDFFNRVWNISAYLAGSRVAGTPAAITSLQRASARYYQRPDSGSFHVDPAATLLSGTAGQFQFGKRAGKHWDGNLAYLFITPGYEINDVGFSQRVDRKGISGRLTYTERKAGRFLRRWASNYYYAYYQNYDGDWLDKQVRSLTTLQNLSYWNFELDAEYMPNRIDDRLTRGGPVALKSEHWSVIGKITTDARKRTIGGLSFSTKQETTGSRTSGVGATLDLQASKRWSLFLSPRVDWTRQEAQYVTAVTDSRATSTFGRRYIFAPLEQAEASLETRLNYAFTANLTLELYAQALVSDGDYGAPKEFLQPRNFRFATYGRETGTITKTGSRYTVDPDGIGPASAFGVNDLSFTSRSLRANAVLRWEFRPGSTIYAVWQQERFNPLLMENFSLGRASTSVFDPKSRNVFALKMSYWFNL
;
A
#
# COMPACT_ATOMS: atom_id res chain seq x y z
N MET A 1 -16.23 33.09 -10.26
CA MET A 1 -15.09 34.03 -10.40
C MET A 1 -14.68 34.72 -9.09
N ALA A 2 -15.62 35.14 -8.22
CA ALA A 2 -15.25 35.76 -6.94
C ALA A 2 -14.56 34.83 -5.92
N MET A 3 -14.90 33.54 -5.89
CA MET A 3 -14.29 32.53 -5.01
C MET A 3 -12.82 32.17 -5.37
N LEU A 4 -12.45 32.31 -6.64
CA LEU A 4 -11.07 32.07 -7.10
C LEU A 4 -10.09 33.16 -6.63
N ARG A 5 -10.57 34.38 -6.37
CA ARG A 5 -9.73 35.48 -5.87
C ARG A 5 -9.40 35.34 -4.37
N PHE A 6 -10.23 34.68 -3.58
CA PHE A 6 -9.96 34.43 -2.15
C PHE A 6 -8.97 33.28 -1.90
N LEU A 7 -8.86 32.31 -2.82
CA LEU A 7 -7.98 31.14 -2.68
C LEU A 7 -6.55 31.40 -3.20
N LEU A 8 -6.34 32.38 -4.06
CA LEU A 8 -5.00 32.74 -4.56
C LEU A 8 -4.26 33.75 -3.66
N LEU A 9 -4.96 34.50 -2.82
CA LEU A 9 -4.35 35.53 -1.98
C LEU A 9 -3.35 35.01 -0.93
N PRO A 10 -3.59 33.88 -0.21
CA PRO A 10 -2.58 33.36 0.73
C PRO A 10 -1.35 32.73 0.07
N PHE A 11 -1.44 32.29 -1.19
CA PHE A 11 -0.30 31.74 -1.94
C PHE A 11 0.69 32.80 -2.44
N LEU A 12 0.21 34.00 -2.69
CA LEU A 12 1.02 35.13 -3.20
C LEU A 12 1.73 35.93 -2.08
N LEU A 13 1.20 35.91 -0.86
CA LEU A 13 1.74 36.68 0.28
C LEU A 13 2.97 36.06 0.96
N THR A 14 3.42 34.84 0.57
CA THR A 14 4.60 34.17 1.13
C THR A 14 5.83 34.20 0.21
N ALA A 15 5.83 34.98 -0.86
CA ALA A 15 6.91 35.06 -1.86
C ALA A 15 8.16 35.87 -1.42
N GLY A 16 8.22 36.31 -0.18
CA GLY A 16 9.20 37.32 0.27
C GLY A 16 10.21 36.88 1.30
N LEU A 17 10.77 35.66 1.26
CA LEU A 17 11.96 35.31 2.06
C LEU A 17 12.90 34.48 1.18
N LEU A 18 14.00 35.10 0.76
CA LEU A 18 15.17 34.37 0.21
C LEU A 18 15.61 33.36 1.29
N PRO A 19 15.80 32.08 0.95
CA PRO A 19 16.28 31.09 1.88
C PRO A 19 17.69 31.43 2.34
N ALA A 20 17.96 31.28 3.63
CA ALA A 20 19.32 31.33 4.17
C ALA A 20 20.19 30.28 3.45
N ALA A 21 21.47 30.58 3.24
CA ALA A 21 22.42 29.64 2.66
C ALA A 21 22.34 28.30 3.41
N SER A 22 22.20 27.19 2.68
CA SER A 22 22.22 25.86 3.27
C SER A 22 23.53 25.66 4.03
N PRO A 23 23.52 25.16 5.28
CA PRO A 23 24.75 24.85 5.97
C PRO A 23 25.59 23.85 5.17
N VAL A 24 26.92 24.00 5.23
CA VAL A 24 27.84 23.07 4.58
C VAL A 24 27.58 21.66 5.13
N ALA A 25 27.36 20.70 4.24
CA ALA A 25 27.12 19.31 4.63
C ALA A 25 28.35 18.76 5.40
N PRO A 26 28.15 18.10 6.57
CA PRO A 26 29.27 17.57 7.32
C PRO A 26 29.95 16.42 6.60
N ALA A 27 31.27 16.30 6.74
CA ALA A 27 32.06 15.22 6.17
C ALA A 27 32.41 14.16 7.22
N ALA A 28 32.27 12.89 6.85
CA ALA A 28 32.72 11.71 7.55
C ALA A 28 33.81 11.02 6.71
N GLN A 29 34.77 10.35 7.35
CA GLN A 29 35.85 9.66 6.67
C GLN A 29 35.80 8.16 6.89
N ALA A 30 35.81 7.38 5.81
CA ALA A 30 36.01 5.94 5.83
C ALA A 30 37.52 5.65 5.76
N VAL A 31 37.99 4.66 6.51
CA VAL A 31 39.41 4.24 6.57
C VAL A 31 39.54 2.82 6.05
N ARG A 32 40.46 2.60 5.11
CA ARG A 32 40.71 1.25 4.60
C ARG A 32 41.39 0.38 5.67
N THR A 33 40.83 -0.82 5.86
CA THR A 33 41.46 -1.81 6.76
C THR A 33 42.09 -2.96 5.95
N SER A 34 43.22 -3.46 6.41
CA SER A 34 43.86 -4.68 5.85
C SER A 34 43.32 -5.97 6.46
N THR A 35 42.64 -5.87 7.61
CA THR A 35 42.09 -7.03 8.31
C THR A 35 40.64 -6.69 8.65
N ALA A 36 39.72 -7.53 8.19
CA ALA A 36 38.30 -7.41 8.51
C ALA A 36 38.10 -7.51 10.02
N PRO A 37 37.33 -6.58 10.66
CA PRO A 37 36.99 -6.71 12.06
C PRO A 37 36.07 -7.92 12.29
N ARG A 38 36.19 -8.54 13.44
CA ARG A 38 35.27 -9.58 13.88
C ARG A 38 34.00 -8.95 14.41
N ILE A 39 32.87 -9.28 13.77
CA ILE A 39 31.57 -8.74 14.18
C ILE A 39 31.09 -9.45 15.46
N ASP A 40 31.53 -8.96 16.63
CA ASP A 40 31.19 -9.52 17.95
C ASP A 40 30.54 -8.49 18.91
N GLY A 41 30.33 -7.26 18.44
CA GLY A 41 29.73 -6.17 19.19
C GLY A 41 30.73 -5.37 20.03
N LYS A 42 32.03 -5.58 19.86
CA LYS A 42 33.10 -4.85 20.53
C LYS A 42 33.89 -4.03 19.51
N LEU A 43 34.35 -2.88 19.90
CA LEU A 43 35.14 -2.00 19.04
C LEU A 43 36.59 -1.92 19.56
N ASP A 44 37.20 -3.09 19.83
CA ASP A 44 38.53 -3.19 20.45
C ASP A 44 39.67 -3.56 19.48
N GLU A 45 39.37 -3.94 18.21
CA GLU A 45 40.39 -4.19 17.23
C GLU A 45 41.16 -2.93 16.81
N ALA A 46 42.40 -3.11 16.41
CA ALA A 46 43.28 -2.03 16.00
C ALA A 46 42.72 -1.16 14.86
N GLY A 47 41.96 -1.76 13.94
CA GLY A 47 41.25 -1.05 12.85
C GLY A 47 40.30 0.01 13.38
N TRP A 48 39.50 -0.30 14.40
CA TRP A 48 38.59 0.66 15.04
C TRP A 48 39.33 1.78 15.75
N GLN A 49 40.49 1.49 16.33
CA GLN A 49 41.31 2.52 17.03
C GLN A 49 41.94 3.50 16.02
N ALA A 50 42.31 3.04 14.82
CA ALA A 50 42.86 3.85 13.74
C ALA A 50 41.80 4.69 13.00
N ALA A 51 40.53 4.30 13.07
CA ALA A 51 39.44 4.97 12.36
C ALA A 51 39.11 6.33 12.98
N ARG A 52 38.82 7.31 12.12
CA ARG A 52 38.41 8.64 12.54
C ARG A 52 37.05 8.59 13.25
N VAL A 53 36.95 9.24 14.42
CA VAL A 53 35.71 9.27 15.20
C VAL A 53 34.80 10.37 14.64
N ILE A 54 33.56 9.99 14.36
CA ILE A 54 32.47 10.87 13.93
C ILE A 54 31.57 11.10 15.14
N THR A 55 31.41 12.36 15.52
CA THR A 55 30.56 12.81 16.63
C THR A 55 29.64 13.94 16.13
N SER A 56 29.19 14.81 16.99
CA SER A 56 28.42 16.01 16.61
C SER A 56 26.99 15.73 16.14
N PHE A 57 26.32 14.77 16.79
CA PHE A 57 24.90 14.51 16.59
C PHE A 57 24.04 15.60 17.21
N ARG A 58 23.05 16.08 16.47
CA ARG A 58 22.07 17.07 16.91
C ARG A 58 20.66 16.52 16.85
N GLN A 59 19.84 16.89 17.82
CA GLN A 59 18.43 16.50 17.89
C GLN A 59 17.63 17.18 16.77
N ARG A 60 16.88 16.38 16.00
CA ARG A 60 15.76 16.88 15.20
C ARG A 60 14.47 16.89 16.03
N ASP A 61 14.28 15.87 16.86
CA ASP A 61 13.21 15.72 17.86
C ASP A 61 13.80 15.33 19.21
N PRO A 62 13.26 15.76 20.35
CA PRO A 62 12.19 16.75 20.52
C PRO A 62 12.69 18.21 20.45
N HIS A 63 13.95 18.47 20.82
CA HIS A 63 14.55 19.81 20.97
C HIS A 63 15.44 20.10 19.76
N GLU A 64 14.83 20.72 18.74
CA GLU A 64 15.47 20.97 17.45
C GLU A 64 16.77 21.78 17.57
N GLY A 65 17.88 21.19 17.10
CA GLY A 65 19.20 21.82 17.08
C GLY A 65 20.04 21.61 18.34
N ASP A 66 19.45 21.09 19.43
CA ASP A 66 20.20 20.76 20.64
C ASP A 66 21.17 19.58 20.41
N PRO A 67 22.25 19.44 21.18
CA PRO A 67 23.07 18.23 21.16
C PRO A 67 22.25 16.98 21.50
N ALA A 68 22.65 15.82 20.94
CA ALA A 68 22.04 14.53 21.29
C ALA A 68 22.13 14.30 22.81
N SER A 69 21.03 13.81 23.41
CA SER A 69 21.00 13.48 24.87
C SER A 69 21.96 12.34 25.21
N HIS A 70 22.28 11.49 24.27
CA HIS A 70 23.20 10.38 24.39
C HIS A 70 24.37 10.60 23.41
N PRO A 71 25.58 10.93 23.92
CA PRO A 71 26.78 11.07 23.10
C PRO A 71 26.96 9.83 22.23
N THR A 72 27.16 10.05 20.95
CA THR A 72 27.33 9.00 19.97
C THR A 72 28.65 9.19 19.25
N ALA A 73 29.41 8.09 19.12
CA ALA A 73 30.67 8.04 18.41
C ALA A 73 30.61 6.93 17.35
N VAL A 74 30.77 7.31 16.08
CA VAL A 74 30.72 6.39 14.95
C VAL A 74 32.08 6.32 14.27
N ARG A 75 32.43 5.16 13.76
CA ARG A 75 33.63 4.88 12.98
C ARG A 75 33.26 4.09 11.75
N VAL A 76 33.94 4.34 10.64
CA VAL A 76 33.69 3.63 9.38
C VAL A 76 35.03 3.06 8.86
N LEU A 77 35.03 1.75 8.66
CA LEU A 77 36.12 1.03 7.97
C LEU A 77 35.58 0.42 6.70
N TYR A 78 36.49 0.07 5.76
CA TYR A 78 36.12 -0.69 4.58
C TYR A 78 37.29 -1.54 4.07
N ASP A 79 36.97 -2.58 3.34
CA ASP A 79 37.92 -3.39 2.56
C ASP A 79 37.34 -3.65 1.15
N ASP A 80 37.85 -4.65 0.44
CA ASP A 80 37.37 -4.99 -0.90
C ASP A 80 36.04 -5.78 -0.92
N GLU A 81 35.57 -6.22 0.25
CA GLU A 81 34.36 -7.03 0.39
C GLU A 81 33.18 -6.31 1.05
N ALA A 82 33.45 -5.40 2.01
CA ALA A 82 32.44 -4.84 2.86
C ALA A 82 32.77 -3.42 3.37
N ILE A 83 31.72 -2.73 3.79
CA ILE A 83 31.80 -1.56 4.68
C ILE A 83 31.48 -2.02 6.10
N TYR A 84 32.28 -1.55 7.05
CA TYR A 84 32.11 -1.84 8.46
C TYR A 84 31.79 -0.55 9.21
N VAL A 85 30.77 -0.59 10.08
CA VAL A 85 30.36 0.57 10.89
C VAL A 85 30.34 0.17 12.35
N GLY A 86 31.17 0.83 13.14
CA GLY A 86 31.19 0.70 14.59
C GLY A 86 30.56 1.93 15.24
N ALA A 87 29.51 1.74 16.03
CA ALA A 87 28.85 2.82 16.77
C ALA A 87 28.85 2.55 18.26
N ARG A 88 29.22 3.56 19.03
CA ARG A 88 29.10 3.59 20.48
C ARG A 88 28.10 4.65 20.89
N ILE A 89 27.03 4.27 21.59
CA ILE A 89 26.00 5.14 22.11
C ILE A 89 26.08 5.13 23.63
N GLU A 90 26.50 6.25 24.21
CA GLU A 90 26.62 6.40 25.67
C GLU A 90 25.25 6.60 26.31
N ASN A 91 24.85 5.72 27.21
CA ASN A 91 23.61 5.80 27.95
C ASN A 91 23.74 5.10 29.29
N ALA A 92 23.97 5.86 30.37
CA ALA A 92 24.04 5.30 31.70
C ALA A 92 22.68 4.91 32.29
N GLY A 93 21.58 5.23 31.61
CA GLY A 93 20.21 4.88 32.00
C GLY A 93 19.75 3.55 31.45
N PRO A 94 18.47 3.21 31.67
CA PRO A 94 17.88 2.00 31.08
C PRO A 94 17.89 2.05 29.56
N ILE A 95 18.46 1.03 28.92
CA ILE A 95 18.43 0.86 27.48
C ILE A 95 17.11 0.19 27.09
N ASN A 96 16.35 0.86 26.24
CA ASN A 96 15.05 0.39 25.80
C ASN A 96 15.17 -0.38 24.49
N PHE A 97 14.88 -1.69 24.53
CA PHE A 97 14.84 -2.51 23.34
C PHE A 97 13.86 -3.66 23.47
N ARG A 98 13.43 -4.13 22.31
CA ARG A 98 12.60 -5.32 22.15
C ARG A 98 13.23 -6.27 21.15
N LEU A 99 13.04 -7.54 21.38
CA LEU A 99 13.22 -8.58 20.38
C LEU A 99 11.92 -8.65 19.55
N GLY A 100 12.06 -8.87 18.28
CA GLY A 100 10.93 -8.93 17.35
C GLY A 100 11.39 -9.44 15.99
N ARG A 101 10.48 -9.42 15.04
CA ARG A 101 10.85 -9.74 13.66
C ARG A 101 11.77 -8.66 13.07
N ARG A 102 12.54 -9.02 12.04
CA ARG A 102 13.17 -8.04 11.16
C ARG A 102 12.12 -7.02 10.70
N ASP A 103 12.53 -5.78 10.52
CA ASP A 103 11.71 -4.65 10.06
C ASP A 103 10.58 -4.20 11.01
N MET A 104 10.67 -4.56 12.29
CA MET A 104 9.76 -4.03 13.30
C MET A 104 9.87 -2.49 13.40
N ASP A 105 8.81 -1.85 13.92
CA ASP A 105 8.74 -0.40 14.07
C ASP A 105 9.79 0.19 15.01
N TYR A 106 10.18 1.43 14.74
CA TYR A 106 11.12 2.20 15.57
C TYR A 106 10.55 2.61 16.94
N SER A 107 9.23 2.67 17.08
CA SER A 107 8.55 3.30 18.23
C SER A 107 8.83 2.63 19.58
N SER A 108 9.19 1.35 19.57
CA SER A 108 9.29 0.53 20.79
C SER A 108 10.72 0.19 21.23
N SER A 109 11.73 0.69 20.53
CA SER A 109 13.14 0.40 20.81
C SER A 109 14.04 1.59 20.52
N ASP A 110 15.20 1.63 21.16
CA ASP A 110 16.30 2.50 20.74
C ASP A 110 16.91 1.91 19.45
N TRP A 111 17.41 2.76 18.55
CA TRP A 111 18.01 2.32 17.29
C TRP A 111 19.23 3.12 16.91
N PHE A 112 20.17 2.48 16.25
CA PHE A 112 21.23 3.12 15.48
C PHE A 112 20.98 2.84 13.99
N GLN A 113 21.14 3.87 13.15
CA GLN A 113 20.87 3.80 11.71
C GLN A 113 22.02 4.39 10.92
N ILE A 114 22.34 3.76 9.78
CA ILE A 114 23.17 4.32 8.72
C ILE A 114 22.39 4.30 7.41
N SER A 115 22.39 5.44 6.71
CA SER A 115 21.85 5.55 5.35
C SER A 115 22.95 5.98 4.40
N LEU A 116 23.04 5.31 3.24
CA LEU A 116 24.09 5.54 2.25
C LEU A 116 23.46 5.89 0.90
N ASP A 117 23.76 7.08 0.38
CA ASP A 117 23.54 7.45 -1.02
C ASP A 117 24.80 7.11 -1.82
N THR A 118 24.84 5.90 -2.31
CA THR A 118 26.02 5.30 -2.99
C THR A 118 26.20 5.80 -4.41
N PHE A 119 25.23 6.53 -4.96
CA PHE A 119 25.30 7.19 -6.28
C PHE A 119 25.63 8.68 -6.20
N SER A 120 25.59 9.26 -5.01
CA SER A 120 25.65 10.73 -4.82
C SER A 120 24.60 11.45 -5.70
N ASP A 121 23.40 10.89 -5.75
CA ASP A 121 22.30 11.41 -6.58
C ASP A 121 21.36 12.33 -5.82
N HIS A 122 21.52 12.41 -4.50
CA HIS A 122 20.73 13.24 -3.58
C HIS A 122 19.23 12.93 -3.57
N ARG A 123 18.84 11.69 -3.91
CA ARG A 123 17.45 11.23 -3.98
C ARG A 123 17.21 9.83 -3.47
N ASN A 124 18.17 8.93 -3.68
CA ASN A 124 18.02 7.52 -3.36
C ASN A 124 19.10 7.10 -2.37
N ALA A 125 18.73 6.27 -1.42
CA ALA A 125 19.67 5.74 -0.43
C ALA A 125 19.25 4.33 0.00
N VAL A 126 20.18 3.60 0.60
CA VAL A 126 19.91 2.37 1.35
C VAL A 126 20.12 2.63 2.83
N ARG A 127 19.23 2.10 3.67
CA ARG A 127 19.29 2.26 5.12
C ARG A 127 19.45 0.92 5.80
N PHE A 128 20.32 0.88 6.80
CA PHE A 128 20.54 -0.25 7.69
C PHE A 128 20.36 0.23 9.13
N SER A 129 19.56 -0.48 9.90
CA SER A 129 19.26 -0.11 11.28
C SER A 129 19.36 -1.32 12.20
N VAL A 130 19.89 -1.14 13.40
CA VAL A 130 19.96 -2.19 14.40
C VAL A 130 19.55 -1.63 15.76
N ASN A 131 18.84 -2.44 16.56
CA ASN A 131 18.50 -2.10 17.93
C ASN A 131 19.44 -2.79 18.93
N PRO A 132 19.47 -2.40 20.23
CA PRO A 132 20.36 -3.01 21.21
C PRO A 132 20.13 -4.51 21.45
N GLY A 133 19.02 -5.08 20.98
CA GLY A 133 18.72 -6.52 21.02
C GLY A 133 19.20 -7.28 19.78
N GLY A 134 19.87 -6.62 18.82
CA GLY A 134 20.35 -7.23 17.58
C GLY A 134 19.28 -7.40 16.50
N VAL A 135 18.07 -6.82 16.68
CA VAL A 135 17.05 -6.85 15.62
C VAL A 135 17.46 -5.91 14.51
N LYS A 136 17.45 -6.44 13.28
CA LYS A 136 17.83 -5.71 12.06
C LYS A 136 16.59 -5.11 11.36
N ARG A 137 16.80 -3.98 10.70
CA ARG A 137 15.84 -3.35 9.80
C ARG A 137 16.59 -2.72 8.64
N ASP A 138 16.11 -2.92 7.42
CA ASP A 138 16.69 -2.34 6.22
C ASP A 138 15.61 -1.79 5.30
N ALA A 139 15.99 -0.80 4.48
CA ALA A 139 15.07 -0.17 3.55
C ALA A 139 15.79 0.45 2.35
N ILE A 140 15.12 0.49 1.21
CA ILE A 140 15.51 1.34 0.07
C ILE A 140 14.70 2.64 0.18
N ILE A 141 15.40 3.76 0.24
CA ILE A 141 14.81 5.11 0.19
C ILE A 141 14.79 5.54 -1.27
N THR A 142 13.62 5.84 -1.82
CA THR A 142 13.44 6.33 -3.18
C THR A 142 12.78 7.70 -3.18
N GLY A 143 13.43 8.68 -3.80
CA GLY A 143 12.98 10.06 -3.82
C GLY A 143 13.46 10.87 -2.60
N ASP A 144 13.61 12.17 -2.80
CA ASP A 144 14.12 13.09 -1.79
C ASP A 144 13.01 13.59 -0.86
N TYR A 145 12.52 12.71 0.03
CA TYR A 145 11.45 13.08 0.95
C TYR A 145 11.44 12.20 2.20
N PHE A 146 11.70 12.79 3.37
CA PHE A 146 11.29 12.23 4.66
C PHE A 146 9.81 12.57 4.89
N GLY A 147 8.99 11.58 5.18
CA GLY A 147 7.60 11.80 5.50
C GLY A 147 7.41 12.86 6.60
N THR A 148 6.32 13.63 6.53
CA THR A 148 5.96 14.64 7.55
C THR A 148 5.63 14.03 8.91
N GLY A 149 5.65 12.71 9.03
CA GLY A 149 5.27 11.96 10.23
C GLY A 149 6.32 11.86 11.33
N GLY A 150 7.56 12.31 11.11
CA GLY A 150 8.67 12.15 12.07
C GLY A 150 9.26 10.73 12.06
N ALA A 151 10.42 10.56 12.69
CA ALA A 151 11.20 9.30 12.71
C ALA A 151 10.47 8.09 13.30
N PHE A 152 9.36 8.30 13.97
CA PHE A 152 8.63 7.27 14.69
C PHE A 152 7.46 6.66 13.90
N THR A 153 7.18 7.11 12.67
CA THR A 153 6.00 6.67 11.89
C THR A 153 6.28 5.58 10.87
N GLY A 154 7.51 5.11 10.75
CA GLY A 154 7.85 3.91 9.98
C GLY A 154 7.70 3.99 8.45
N THR A 155 7.51 5.20 7.87
CA THR A 155 7.28 5.37 6.42
C THR A 155 8.55 5.63 5.61
N ASP A 156 9.73 5.29 6.13
CA ASP A 156 11.02 5.76 5.62
C ASP A 156 11.64 4.85 4.56
N GLY A 157 10.87 4.32 3.64
CA GLY A 157 11.41 3.57 2.52
C GLY A 157 10.65 2.27 2.21
N GLU A 158 11.17 1.52 1.27
CA GLU A 158 10.68 0.21 0.88
C GLU A 158 11.31 -0.87 1.78
N LEU A 159 10.56 -1.31 2.80
CA LEU A 159 11.01 -2.29 3.82
C LEU A 159 11.08 -3.73 3.33
N ALA A 160 10.47 -4.03 2.20
CA ALA A 160 10.49 -5.41 1.68
C ALA A 160 11.81 -5.79 0.97
N TRP A 161 12.77 -4.87 0.95
CA TRP A 161 14.13 -5.19 0.54
C TRP A 161 14.89 -5.81 1.70
N ASP A 162 15.10 -7.10 1.65
CA ASP A 162 15.86 -7.88 2.62
C ASP A 162 17.32 -8.03 2.17
N ALA A 163 18.19 -7.15 2.60
CA ALA A 163 19.62 -7.28 2.36
C ALA A 163 20.24 -8.38 3.23
N VAL A 164 21.29 -9.03 2.75
CA VAL A 164 22.09 -9.98 3.54
C VAL A 164 23.29 -9.25 4.14
N TRP A 165 23.17 -8.86 5.41
CA TRP A 165 24.19 -8.14 6.17
C TRP A 165 24.23 -8.61 7.62
N ASP A 166 25.33 -8.32 8.31
CA ASP A 166 25.56 -8.77 9.68
C ASP A 166 25.59 -7.58 10.64
N ALA A 167 25.04 -7.77 11.82
CA ALA A 167 25.16 -6.83 12.92
C ALA A 167 25.14 -7.56 14.26
N VAL A 168 26.03 -7.15 15.15
CA VAL A 168 26.06 -7.61 16.56
C VAL A 168 26.10 -6.40 17.46
N THR A 169 25.38 -6.49 18.57
CA THR A 169 25.27 -5.42 19.57
C THR A 169 25.70 -5.94 20.93
N SER A 170 26.30 -5.07 21.73
CA SER A 170 26.68 -5.36 23.12
C SER A 170 26.21 -4.25 24.04
N ILE A 171 25.77 -4.61 25.23
CA ILE A 171 25.30 -3.68 26.26
C ILE A 171 26.23 -3.77 27.47
N ASP A 172 26.69 -2.63 27.95
CA ASP A 172 27.51 -2.51 29.17
C ASP A 172 27.01 -1.40 30.11
N SER A 173 27.77 -1.11 31.16
CA SER A 173 27.40 -0.08 32.18
C SER A 173 27.40 1.35 31.65
N ARG A 174 28.04 1.63 30.49
CA ARG A 174 28.11 2.97 29.89
C ARG A 174 27.12 3.18 28.76
N GLY A 175 26.47 2.11 28.25
CA GLY A 175 25.54 2.19 27.15
C GLY A 175 25.56 0.96 26.28
N TRP A 176 25.57 1.11 24.95
CA TRP A 176 25.60 0.00 24.04
C TRP A 176 26.44 0.28 22.77
N THR A 177 26.90 -0.78 22.14
CA THR A 177 27.64 -0.75 20.88
C THR A 177 26.85 -1.45 19.80
N ALA A 178 27.00 -0.99 18.57
CA ALA A 178 26.59 -1.69 17.36
C ALA A 178 27.80 -1.85 16.45
N GLU A 179 28.03 -3.05 15.99
CA GLU A 179 29.05 -3.40 15.01
C GLU A 179 28.35 -4.02 13.80
N ILE A 180 28.52 -3.40 12.63
CA ILE A 180 27.73 -3.68 11.43
C ILE A 180 28.71 -3.99 10.29
N ARG A 181 28.44 -5.07 9.53
CA ARG A 181 29.11 -5.41 8.28
C ARG A 181 28.12 -5.38 7.13
N ILE A 182 28.33 -4.51 6.17
CA ILE A 182 27.53 -4.36 4.96
C ILE A 182 28.35 -4.85 3.76
N PRO A 183 28.07 -6.04 3.21
CA PRO A 183 28.78 -6.52 2.03
C PRO A 183 28.58 -5.58 0.83
N LEU A 184 29.64 -5.24 0.11
CA LEU A 184 29.57 -4.46 -1.13
C LEU A 184 28.69 -5.13 -2.18
N SER A 185 28.50 -6.44 -2.06
CA SER A 185 27.55 -7.20 -2.88
C SER A 185 26.10 -6.81 -2.69
N GLN A 186 25.73 -6.22 -1.55
CA GLN A 186 24.37 -5.76 -1.27
C GLN A 186 24.16 -4.29 -1.67
N LEU A 187 25.23 -3.58 -2.03
CA LEU A 187 25.19 -2.18 -2.41
C LEU A 187 25.28 -2.03 -3.94
N ARG A 188 24.51 -1.09 -4.47
CA ARG A 188 24.63 -0.61 -5.84
C ARG A 188 25.30 0.76 -5.80
N PHE A 189 26.42 0.95 -6.48
CA PHE A 189 27.18 2.20 -6.45
C PHE A 189 27.74 2.58 -7.82
N ALA A 190 27.95 3.88 -8.01
CA ALA A 190 28.58 4.39 -9.22
C ALA A 190 30.09 4.02 -9.26
N LYS A 191 30.67 3.84 -10.45
CA LYS A 191 32.11 3.79 -10.60
C LYS A 191 32.73 5.13 -10.24
N ALA A 192 33.97 5.09 -9.74
CA ALA A 192 34.75 6.28 -9.50
C ALA A 192 34.90 7.13 -10.79
N LYS A 193 34.67 8.43 -10.69
CA LYS A 193 34.93 9.37 -11.78
C LYS A 193 36.45 9.55 -11.91
N GLY A 194 37.06 8.98 -12.94
CA GLY A 194 38.49 9.00 -13.22
C GLY A 194 38.91 7.59 -13.54
N GLY A 195 38.90 7.22 -14.81
CA GLY A 195 39.52 5.98 -15.28
C GLY A 195 41.03 5.97 -14.97
N PRO A 196 41.70 4.80 -14.96
CA PRO A 196 43.14 4.74 -14.73
C PRO A 196 43.85 5.64 -15.72
N VAL A 197 44.59 6.64 -15.23
CA VAL A 197 45.55 7.37 -16.01
C VAL A 197 46.57 6.33 -16.46
N GLN A 198 46.92 6.28 -17.76
CA GLN A 198 47.89 5.34 -18.29
C GLN A 198 49.18 5.47 -17.48
N GLY A 199 49.49 4.44 -16.65
CA GLY A 199 50.72 4.39 -15.86
C GLY A 199 50.56 4.17 -14.35
N GLU A 200 49.34 4.09 -13.78
CA GLU A 200 49.11 3.76 -12.37
C GLU A 200 48.94 2.24 -12.16
N GLU A 201 49.49 1.74 -11.06
CA GLU A 201 49.42 0.34 -10.67
C GLU A 201 47.97 -0.18 -10.68
N LEU A 202 47.79 -1.30 -11.37
CA LEU A 202 46.54 -2.07 -11.37
C LEU A 202 46.19 -2.43 -9.92
N GLY A 203 45.20 -1.70 -9.32
CA GLY A 203 44.69 -2.04 -8.00
C GLY A 203 44.18 -0.90 -7.12
N LYS A 204 44.44 0.38 -7.43
CA LYS A 204 43.90 1.51 -6.68
C LYS A 204 42.77 2.16 -7.48
N GLY A 205 41.52 1.91 -7.10
CA GLY A 205 40.34 2.65 -7.60
C GLY A 205 40.44 4.13 -7.25
N ALA A 206 39.92 5.01 -8.12
CA ALA A 206 39.83 6.44 -7.78
C ALA A 206 38.93 6.64 -6.54
N GLU A 207 39.23 7.65 -5.75
CA GLU A 207 38.48 8.00 -4.54
C GLU A 207 37.03 8.33 -4.89
N GLN A 208 36.10 7.81 -4.08
CA GLN A 208 34.66 8.02 -4.21
C GLN A 208 34.13 8.74 -2.98
N THR A 209 33.16 9.64 -3.20
CA THR A 209 32.39 10.27 -2.14
C THR A 209 30.96 9.79 -2.23
N TRP A 210 30.43 9.24 -1.13
CA TRP A 210 29.03 8.86 -1.03
C TRP A 210 28.28 9.81 -0.11
N GLY A 211 26.96 9.93 -0.29
CA GLY A 211 26.12 10.61 0.72
C GLY A 211 25.96 9.69 1.94
N VAL A 212 26.01 10.24 3.15
CA VAL A 212 25.85 9.47 4.39
C VAL A 212 25.02 10.20 5.43
N GLN A 213 24.16 9.46 6.13
CA GLN A 213 23.47 9.90 7.32
C GLN A 213 23.60 8.85 8.41
N PHE A 214 24.01 9.30 9.61
CA PHE A 214 23.93 8.49 10.82
C PHE A 214 22.85 9.08 11.72
N GLU A 215 22.03 8.20 12.30
CA GLU A 215 20.93 8.61 13.15
C GLU A 215 20.84 7.71 14.38
N THR A 216 20.48 8.32 15.52
CA THR A 216 20.10 7.56 16.72
C THR A 216 18.67 7.88 17.10
N ILE A 217 17.89 6.84 17.41
CA ILE A 217 16.54 6.96 17.93
C ILE A 217 16.55 6.49 19.38
N ASN A 218 16.07 7.35 20.29
CA ASN A 218 15.78 6.99 21.67
C ASN A 218 14.25 6.96 21.86
N ALA A 219 13.68 5.78 21.97
CA ALA A 219 12.23 5.60 22.05
C ALA A 219 11.64 6.18 23.34
N SER A 220 12.35 6.07 24.46
CA SER A 220 11.87 6.57 25.76
C SER A 220 11.75 8.09 25.82
N ARG A 221 12.56 8.81 25.03
CA ARG A 221 12.57 10.28 24.92
C ARG A 221 11.82 10.79 23.69
N GLN A 222 11.46 9.89 22.75
CA GLN A 222 11.06 10.25 21.39
C GLN A 222 12.09 11.19 20.73
N GLU A 223 13.35 10.87 20.91
CA GLU A 223 14.47 11.64 20.39
C GLU A 223 14.96 11.01 19.08
N LEU A 224 15.11 11.85 18.08
CA LEU A 224 15.87 11.58 16.86
C LEU A 224 17.05 12.52 16.83
N ALA A 225 18.27 12.00 16.89
CA ALA A 225 19.48 12.75 16.69
C ALA A 225 20.19 12.35 15.40
N MET A 226 20.73 13.33 14.67
CA MET A 226 21.27 13.18 13.31
C MET A 226 22.67 13.75 13.21
N PHE A 227 23.52 13.10 12.44
CA PHE A 227 24.86 13.60 12.08
C PHE A 227 24.76 14.78 11.10
N ALA A 228 24.14 14.60 9.97
CA ALA A 228 23.82 15.69 9.04
C ALA A 228 22.47 16.30 9.45
N PHE A 229 22.54 17.26 10.35
CA PHE A 229 21.35 17.87 10.93
C PHE A 229 20.54 18.65 9.89
N THR A 230 19.25 18.35 9.85
CA THR A 230 18.28 19.04 9.00
C THR A 230 17.12 19.58 9.84
N PRO A 231 16.85 20.90 9.79
CA PRO A 231 15.72 21.50 10.48
C PRO A 231 14.38 20.89 10.08
N LYS A 232 13.39 20.90 10.98
CA LYS A 232 12.03 20.40 10.72
C LYS A 232 11.27 21.20 9.67
N ALA A 233 11.69 22.45 9.45
CA ALA A 233 11.12 23.33 8.44
C ALA A 233 11.58 22.96 7.01
N ASP A 234 12.68 22.22 6.90
CA ASP A 234 13.26 21.78 5.64
C ASP A 234 12.78 20.38 5.28
N LEU A 235 12.87 19.99 4.01
CA LEU A 235 12.43 18.70 3.52
C LEU A 235 13.15 17.52 4.21
N GLY A 236 14.46 17.66 4.44
CA GLY A 236 15.25 16.66 5.16
C GLY A 236 15.25 15.31 4.47
N GLY A 237 15.56 15.24 3.21
CA GLY A 237 15.70 14.00 2.46
C GLY A 237 17.15 13.59 2.24
N VAL A 238 17.36 12.71 1.28
CA VAL A 238 18.70 12.24 0.87
C VAL A 238 19.59 13.41 0.41
N SER A 239 18.98 14.48 -0.13
CA SER A 239 19.70 15.71 -0.52
C SER A 239 20.37 16.46 0.64
N ALA A 240 19.98 16.18 1.87
CA ALA A 240 20.52 16.77 3.07
C ALA A 240 21.58 15.89 3.77
N PHE A 241 21.98 14.78 3.19
CA PHE A 241 23.01 13.90 3.75
C PHE A 241 24.39 14.58 3.79
N GLY A 242 25.23 14.18 4.75
CA GLY A 242 26.64 14.47 4.77
C GLY A 242 27.42 13.69 3.73
N HIS A 243 28.73 13.88 3.68
CA HIS A 243 29.62 13.21 2.75
C HIS A 243 30.45 12.14 3.47
N LEU A 244 30.53 10.94 2.92
CA LEU A 244 31.47 9.89 3.32
C LEU A 244 32.60 9.86 2.29
N GLU A 245 33.77 10.29 2.71
CA GLU A 245 34.99 10.45 1.92
C GLU A 245 35.98 9.33 2.18
N GLY A 246 37.01 9.20 1.34
CA GLY A 246 38.10 8.25 1.51
C GLY A 246 37.80 6.85 1.01
N LEU A 247 36.69 6.64 0.34
CA LEU A 247 36.32 5.33 -0.21
C LEU A 247 37.08 5.06 -1.52
N GLN A 248 37.67 3.87 -1.62
CA GLN A 248 38.27 3.34 -2.85
C GLN A 248 37.72 1.92 -3.08
N VAL A 249 36.42 1.85 -3.38
CA VAL A 249 35.74 0.56 -3.55
C VAL A 249 35.69 0.17 -5.03
N THR A 250 35.95 -1.11 -5.27
CA THR A 250 35.85 -1.72 -6.59
C THR A 250 34.61 -2.63 -6.66
N ARG A 251 34.28 -3.09 -7.86
CA ARG A 251 33.18 -4.04 -8.04
C ARG A 251 33.47 -5.33 -7.26
N SER A 252 32.51 -5.81 -6.48
CA SER A 252 32.55 -7.15 -5.89
C SER A 252 32.63 -8.23 -6.99
N ASN A 253 33.48 -9.19 -6.83
CA ASN A 253 33.65 -10.33 -7.77
C ASN A 253 32.43 -11.28 -7.75
N LYS A 254 31.66 -11.30 -6.68
CA LYS A 254 30.46 -12.14 -6.55
C LYS A 254 29.28 -11.54 -7.29
N ALA A 255 28.91 -12.13 -8.43
CA ALA A 255 27.90 -11.61 -9.34
C ALA A 255 26.54 -12.30 -9.20
N TRP A 256 26.51 -13.55 -8.68
CA TRP A 256 25.33 -14.37 -8.58
C TRP A 256 24.89 -14.56 -7.13
N GLU A 257 23.60 -14.36 -6.86
CA GLU A 257 22.90 -14.81 -5.66
C GLU A 257 21.80 -15.75 -6.09
N LEU A 258 21.72 -16.93 -5.48
CA LEU A 258 20.71 -17.95 -5.77
C LEU A 258 20.00 -18.31 -4.48
N VAL A 259 18.67 -18.38 -4.54
CA VAL A 259 17.81 -18.74 -3.41
C VAL A 259 16.83 -19.84 -3.84
N PRO A 260 17.31 -21.11 -3.98
CA PRO A 260 16.39 -22.23 -4.16
C PRO A 260 15.50 -22.39 -2.93
N TYR A 261 14.27 -22.86 -3.17
CA TYR A 261 13.33 -23.17 -2.12
C TYR A 261 12.55 -24.45 -2.43
N VAL A 262 12.04 -25.04 -1.37
CA VAL A 262 11.06 -26.12 -1.39
C VAL A 262 9.88 -25.78 -0.47
N LEU A 263 8.68 -26.15 -0.89
CA LEU A 263 7.45 -25.96 -0.16
C LEU A 263 6.62 -27.24 -0.15
N GLY A 264 6.25 -27.72 1.03
CA GLY A 264 5.20 -28.72 1.20
C GLY A 264 3.94 -28.05 1.79
N GLN A 265 2.79 -28.31 1.21
CA GLN A 265 1.51 -27.74 1.66
C GLN A 265 0.43 -28.82 1.76
N GLY A 266 -0.37 -28.77 2.83
CA GLY A 266 -1.57 -29.60 2.99
C GLY A 266 -2.79 -28.71 3.22
N ASN A 267 -3.81 -28.86 2.37
CA ASN A 267 -5.09 -28.18 2.47
C ASN A 267 -6.14 -29.15 3.01
N PHE A 268 -6.87 -28.75 4.06
CA PHE A 268 -7.92 -29.52 4.70
C PHE A 268 -9.20 -28.69 4.69
N ASP A 269 -10.13 -29.04 3.81
CA ASP A 269 -11.38 -28.31 3.62
C ASP A 269 -12.57 -29.13 4.13
N ALA A 270 -13.13 -28.70 5.27
CA ALA A 270 -14.34 -29.30 5.82
C ALA A 270 -15.61 -28.54 5.43
N THR A 271 -15.51 -27.43 4.64
CA THR A 271 -16.66 -26.58 4.33
C THR A 271 -17.68 -27.28 3.45
N GLY A 272 -17.22 -28.10 2.50
CA GLY A 272 -18.08 -28.79 1.56
C GLY A 272 -18.93 -27.85 0.70
N LEU A 273 -18.34 -26.70 0.32
CA LEU A 273 -19.01 -25.64 -0.44
C LEU A 273 -19.52 -26.14 -1.80
N THR A 274 -18.81 -27.05 -2.42
CA THR A 274 -19.27 -27.73 -3.64
C THR A 274 -18.96 -29.23 -3.56
N PRO A 275 -19.71 -30.10 -4.28
CA PRO A 275 -19.41 -31.53 -4.36
C PRO A 275 -18.03 -31.81 -4.96
N LEU A 276 -17.48 -30.86 -5.73
CA LEU A 276 -16.20 -30.99 -6.45
C LEU A 276 -14.99 -30.52 -5.62
N THR A 277 -15.20 -29.89 -4.48
CA THR A 277 -14.11 -29.42 -3.64
C THR A 277 -13.46 -30.59 -2.87
N PRO A 278 -12.15 -30.88 -3.09
CA PRO A 278 -11.48 -31.96 -2.38
C PRO A 278 -11.37 -31.66 -0.88
N LYS A 279 -11.73 -32.62 -0.03
CA LYS A 279 -11.63 -32.49 1.43
C LYS A 279 -10.17 -32.43 1.91
N ARG A 280 -9.24 -32.97 1.16
CA ARG A 280 -7.80 -32.97 1.43
C ARG A 280 -7.07 -32.83 0.10
N ASP A 281 -6.10 -31.93 0.09
CA ASP A 281 -5.25 -31.72 -1.05
C ASP A 281 -3.83 -31.45 -0.57
N TYR A 282 -2.85 -32.06 -1.24
CA TYR A 282 -1.43 -31.93 -0.91
C TYR A 282 -0.67 -31.43 -2.12
N ALA A 283 0.12 -30.38 -1.93
CA ALA A 283 0.96 -29.80 -2.96
C ALA A 283 2.42 -29.80 -2.51
N PHE A 284 3.30 -30.12 -3.43
CA PHE A 284 4.74 -29.92 -3.30
C PHE A 284 5.21 -29.01 -4.43
N LYS A 285 5.90 -27.94 -4.07
CA LYS A 285 6.46 -26.98 -5.03
C LYS A 285 7.94 -26.79 -4.77
N ALA A 286 8.73 -26.66 -5.82
CA ALA A 286 10.12 -26.25 -5.78
C ALA A 286 10.34 -25.14 -6.80
N GLY A 287 11.18 -24.19 -6.45
CA GLY A 287 11.51 -23.07 -7.33
C GLY A 287 12.85 -22.44 -6.94
N ILE A 288 13.22 -21.43 -7.67
CA ILE A 288 14.48 -20.71 -7.46
C ILE A 288 14.30 -19.23 -7.77
N ASP A 289 14.77 -18.39 -6.86
CA ASP A 289 15.04 -16.99 -7.11
C ASP A 289 16.52 -16.79 -7.41
N ALA A 290 16.83 -16.08 -8.48
CA ALA A 290 18.19 -15.78 -8.91
C ALA A 290 18.37 -14.27 -9.06
N ARG A 291 19.49 -13.77 -8.56
CA ARG A 291 19.87 -12.37 -8.72
C ARG A 291 21.25 -12.32 -9.37
N TYR A 292 21.35 -11.62 -10.49
CA TYR A 292 22.60 -11.43 -11.23
C TYR A 292 22.93 -9.96 -11.36
N ARG A 293 24.08 -9.55 -10.87
CA ARG A 293 24.59 -8.19 -11.03
C ARG A 293 25.31 -8.05 -12.37
N ILE A 294 24.62 -7.46 -13.35
CA ILE A 294 25.19 -7.17 -14.67
C ILE A 294 26.34 -6.16 -14.54
N THR A 295 26.11 -5.13 -13.74
CA THR A 295 27.10 -4.10 -13.36
C THR A 295 26.96 -3.80 -11.87
N SER A 296 27.80 -2.94 -11.29
CA SER A 296 27.65 -2.49 -9.89
C SER A 296 26.30 -1.83 -9.61
N ASN A 297 25.61 -1.37 -10.63
CA ASN A 297 24.40 -0.53 -10.53
C ASN A 297 23.20 -1.04 -11.31
N LEU A 298 23.32 -2.19 -12.01
CA LEU A 298 22.22 -2.81 -12.77
C LEU A 298 22.12 -4.30 -12.40
N THR A 299 20.94 -4.70 -11.92
CA THR A 299 20.68 -6.06 -11.41
C THR A 299 19.50 -6.68 -12.14
N LEU A 300 19.68 -7.90 -12.60
CA LEU A 300 18.63 -8.80 -13.07
C LEU A 300 18.21 -9.70 -11.90
N THR A 301 16.93 -9.70 -11.56
CA THR A 301 16.31 -10.65 -10.62
C THR A 301 15.36 -11.51 -11.41
N ALA A 302 15.44 -12.82 -11.29
CA ALA A 302 14.57 -13.78 -11.96
C ALA A 302 14.01 -14.77 -10.94
N ALA A 303 12.77 -15.20 -11.14
CA ALA A 303 12.11 -16.20 -10.34
C ALA A 303 11.49 -17.26 -11.28
N ILE A 304 11.78 -18.52 -11.04
CA ILE A 304 11.22 -19.65 -11.77
C ILE A 304 10.35 -20.43 -10.82
N ASN A 305 9.11 -20.70 -11.23
CA ASN A 305 8.05 -21.32 -10.42
C ASN A 305 7.96 -20.65 -9.03
N PRO A 306 7.85 -19.29 -8.97
CA PRO A 306 7.91 -18.60 -7.69
C PRO A 306 6.76 -19.02 -6.79
N ASP A 307 7.08 -19.35 -5.54
CA ASP A 307 6.05 -19.52 -4.53
C ASP A 307 5.67 -18.18 -3.95
N PHE A 308 4.50 -17.73 -4.35
CA PHE A 308 3.83 -16.59 -3.72
C PHE A 308 2.81 -17.04 -2.67
N GLY A 309 3.01 -18.22 -2.08
CA GLY A 309 2.24 -18.70 -0.92
C GLY A 309 2.21 -17.58 0.12
N GLN A 310 1.03 -17.02 0.35
CA GLN A 310 0.88 -15.88 1.26
C GLN A 310 1.21 -16.35 2.67
N VAL A 311 2.33 -15.92 3.18
CA VAL A 311 2.69 -16.10 4.60
C VAL A 311 1.71 -15.30 5.49
N GLU A 312 1.14 -14.20 4.97
CA GLU A 312 0.15 -13.37 5.64
C GLU A 312 -1.21 -13.43 4.92
N VAL A 313 -2.27 -13.66 5.69
CA VAL A 313 -3.67 -13.67 5.19
C VAL A 313 -4.15 -12.23 4.97
N ASP A 314 -4.90 -12.00 3.90
CA ASP A 314 -5.61 -10.74 3.69
C ASP A 314 -6.79 -10.62 4.67
N PRO A 315 -7.08 -9.41 5.22
CA PRO A 315 -8.18 -9.21 6.15
C PRO A 315 -9.54 -9.55 5.52
N ALA A 316 -10.48 -10.03 6.32
CA ALA A 316 -11.86 -10.21 5.89
C ALA A 316 -12.53 -8.83 5.72
N VAL A 317 -13.18 -8.62 4.58
CA VAL A 317 -13.91 -7.38 4.27
C VAL A 317 -15.26 -7.75 3.64
N ILE A 318 -16.33 -7.17 4.15
CA ILE A 318 -17.66 -7.24 3.53
C ILE A 318 -17.81 -6.03 2.60
N ASN A 319 -17.77 -6.26 1.30
CA ASN A 319 -17.85 -5.20 0.30
C ASN A 319 -19.23 -5.19 -0.39
N LEU A 320 -20.09 -4.29 0.02
CA LEU A 320 -21.41 -4.05 -0.58
C LEU A 320 -21.39 -2.95 -1.67
N THR A 321 -20.22 -2.40 -1.98
CA THR A 321 -20.05 -1.33 -2.95
C THR A 321 -19.95 -1.88 -4.38
N ALA A 322 -19.95 -0.95 -5.36
CA ALA A 322 -19.72 -1.29 -6.76
C ALA A 322 -18.21 -1.40 -7.12
N PHE A 323 -17.32 -1.13 -6.17
CA PHE A 323 -15.89 -0.99 -6.43
C PHE A 323 -15.08 -2.17 -5.88
N GLU A 324 -14.00 -2.51 -6.59
CA GLU A 324 -13.04 -3.51 -6.15
C GLU A 324 -12.24 -3.01 -4.92
N THR A 325 -12.01 -3.90 -3.95
CA THR A 325 -11.13 -3.61 -2.81
C THR A 325 -9.67 -3.71 -3.24
N ARG A 326 -8.86 -2.68 -2.96
CA ARG A 326 -7.42 -2.71 -3.19
C ARG A 326 -6.72 -3.35 -2.00
N LEU A 327 -5.89 -4.37 -2.29
CA LEU A 327 -5.07 -5.07 -1.31
C LEU A 327 -3.59 -4.69 -1.51
N GLU A 328 -2.81 -4.66 -0.45
CA GLU A 328 -1.38 -4.40 -0.53
C GLU A 328 -0.62 -5.62 -1.08
N GLU A 329 0.46 -5.36 -1.84
CA GLU A 329 1.35 -6.42 -2.30
C GLU A 329 2.18 -6.95 -1.13
N LYS A 330 2.31 -8.28 -1.02
CA LYS A 330 3.04 -8.95 0.04
C LYS A 330 4.16 -9.87 -0.48
N ARG A 331 4.24 -10.07 -1.79
CA ARG A 331 5.21 -10.97 -2.44
C ARG A 331 6.54 -10.26 -2.64
N PRO A 332 7.66 -10.74 -2.02
CA PRO A 332 8.95 -10.05 -2.01
C PRO A 332 9.47 -9.69 -3.40
N PHE A 333 9.35 -10.62 -4.37
CA PHE A 333 9.79 -10.37 -5.75
C PHE A 333 9.15 -9.12 -6.36
N PHE A 334 7.87 -8.85 -6.11
CA PHE A 334 7.17 -7.70 -6.67
C PHE A 334 7.33 -6.41 -5.84
N ILE A 335 7.59 -6.52 -4.55
CA ILE A 335 7.78 -5.36 -3.69
C ILE A 335 9.20 -4.80 -3.87
N GLU A 336 10.22 -5.67 -3.87
CA GLU A 336 11.60 -5.25 -4.04
C GLU A 336 11.79 -4.47 -5.35
N GLY A 337 12.27 -3.23 -5.26
CA GLY A 337 12.48 -2.36 -6.41
C GLY A 337 11.18 -1.87 -7.09
N SER A 338 10.03 -1.95 -6.42
CA SER A 338 8.76 -1.39 -6.94
C SER A 338 8.86 0.11 -7.22
N GLY A 339 9.71 0.82 -6.48
CA GLY A 339 9.99 2.24 -6.67
C GLY A 339 10.48 2.60 -8.08
N TYR A 340 11.19 1.68 -8.76
CA TYR A 340 11.66 1.87 -10.13
C TYR A 340 10.53 1.99 -11.15
N PHE A 341 9.32 1.48 -10.85
CA PHE A 341 8.14 1.50 -11.71
C PHE A 341 7.13 2.60 -11.34
N ARG A 342 7.43 3.43 -10.37
CA ARG A 342 6.50 4.46 -9.89
C ARG A 342 6.60 5.72 -10.74
N ILE A 343 5.51 6.11 -11.43
CA ILE A 343 5.44 7.37 -12.19
C ILE A 343 5.15 8.55 -11.26
N ALA A 344 5.71 9.71 -11.60
CA ALA A 344 5.48 10.99 -10.93
C ALA A 344 5.37 10.87 -9.39
N PRO A 345 6.41 10.38 -8.67
CA PRO A 345 6.33 10.04 -7.24
C PRO A 345 5.99 11.21 -6.33
N ALA A 346 6.22 12.45 -6.78
CA ALA A 346 5.90 13.66 -6.03
C ALA A 346 4.41 14.05 -6.09
N LEU A 347 3.63 13.46 -7.00
CA LEU A 347 2.21 13.73 -7.11
C LEU A 347 1.45 13.17 -5.90
N ARG A 348 0.57 13.99 -5.34
CA ARG A 348 -0.36 13.63 -4.29
C ARG A 348 -1.76 13.94 -4.74
N SER A 349 -2.63 12.95 -4.80
CA SER A 349 -4.02 13.12 -5.20
C SER A 349 -4.90 12.11 -4.46
N PHE A 350 -6.15 12.49 -4.23
CA PHE A 350 -7.18 11.60 -3.70
C PHE A 350 -7.54 10.47 -4.68
N TYR A 351 -7.41 10.73 -5.98
CA TYR A 351 -7.78 9.80 -7.05
C TYR A 351 -6.58 9.59 -7.95
N ALA A 352 -5.95 8.44 -7.86
CA ALA A 352 -4.78 8.12 -8.66
C ALA A 352 -5.16 7.19 -9.83
N ALA A 353 -5.19 7.75 -11.05
CA ALA A 353 -5.18 6.95 -12.28
C ALA A 353 -3.74 6.61 -12.74
N ARG A 354 -2.77 6.81 -11.87
CA ARG A 354 -1.34 6.65 -12.13
C ARG A 354 -0.77 5.30 -11.71
N ASP A 355 -1.55 4.46 -11.04
CA ASP A 355 -1.11 3.14 -10.61
C ASP A 355 -1.11 2.17 -11.81
N LEU A 356 -0.20 2.44 -12.78
CA LEU A 356 -0.05 1.62 -13.99
C LEU A 356 0.49 0.22 -13.69
N LEU A 357 1.05 0.01 -12.52
CA LEU A 357 1.47 -1.28 -11.99
C LEU A 357 0.77 -1.54 -10.65
N TYR A 358 -0.04 -2.57 -10.64
CA TYR A 358 -0.60 -3.20 -9.45
C TYR A 358 -0.30 -4.70 -9.55
N THR A 359 0.80 -5.10 -8.98
CA THR A 359 1.40 -6.43 -9.15
C THR A 359 0.47 -7.58 -8.73
N ARG A 360 -0.51 -7.32 -7.86
CA ARG A 360 -1.58 -8.27 -7.51
C ARG A 360 -2.44 -8.72 -8.71
N ARG A 361 -2.35 -8.05 -9.87
CA ARG A 361 -2.97 -8.51 -11.12
C ARG A 361 -2.28 -9.74 -11.69
N ILE A 362 -0.97 -9.86 -11.48
CA ILE A 362 -0.17 -10.99 -11.95
C ILE A 362 -0.36 -12.15 -10.97
N GLY A 363 -0.90 -13.27 -11.45
CA GLY A 363 -1.19 -14.44 -10.61
C GLY A 363 -2.43 -14.30 -9.70
N ARG A 364 -3.38 -13.40 -10.03
CA ARG A 364 -4.66 -13.25 -9.33
C ARG A 364 -5.57 -14.47 -9.46
N ALA A 365 -6.69 -14.45 -8.75
CA ALA A 365 -7.76 -15.43 -8.98
C ALA A 365 -8.29 -15.36 -10.41
N PRO A 366 -8.65 -16.49 -11.04
CA PRO A 366 -9.18 -16.56 -12.40
C PRO A 366 -10.38 -15.66 -12.64
N HIS A 367 -10.49 -15.14 -13.87
CA HIS A 367 -11.50 -14.15 -14.25
C HIS A 367 -12.80 -14.77 -14.77
N VAL A 368 -12.68 -15.90 -15.48
CA VAL A 368 -13.81 -16.48 -16.20
C VAL A 368 -14.74 -17.18 -15.23
N LYS A 369 -16.01 -16.78 -15.23
CA LYS A 369 -17.06 -17.42 -14.45
C LYS A 369 -17.60 -18.62 -15.19
N LEU A 370 -17.61 -19.77 -14.52
CA LEU A 370 -18.21 -20.99 -15.06
C LEU A 370 -19.75 -20.92 -15.05
N PRO A 371 -20.41 -21.62 -15.94
CA PRO A 371 -21.89 -21.56 -16.09
C PRO A 371 -22.67 -22.31 -15.01
N SER A 372 -22.00 -22.74 -13.94
CA SER A 372 -22.60 -23.47 -12.83
C SER A 372 -22.06 -22.97 -11.49
N ASN A 373 -22.90 -22.99 -10.45
CA ASN A 373 -22.48 -22.71 -9.07
C ASN A 373 -21.76 -23.92 -8.45
N ASP A 374 -22.04 -25.15 -8.92
CA ASP A 374 -21.31 -26.36 -8.55
C ASP A 374 -20.01 -26.43 -9.36
N ALA A 375 -19.06 -25.60 -8.97
CA ALA A 375 -17.77 -25.46 -9.62
C ALA A 375 -16.61 -25.46 -8.62
N HIS A 376 -15.47 -25.98 -9.06
CA HIS A 376 -14.19 -25.86 -8.37
C HIS A 376 -13.22 -25.11 -9.27
N VAL A 377 -12.74 -23.96 -8.81
CA VAL A 377 -11.84 -23.07 -9.55
C VAL A 377 -10.58 -22.83 -8.72
N PRO A 378 -9.37 -22.80 -9.31
CA PRO A 378 -8.15 -22.43 -8.59
C PRO A 378 -8.28 -21.07 -7.90
N VAL A 379 -7.70 -20.94 -6.73
CA VAL A 379 -7.74 -19.69 -5.93
C VAL A 379 -6.82 -18.62 -6.52
N THR A 380 -5.76 -19.04 -7.21
CA THR A 380 -4.74 -18.19 -7.84
C THR A 380 -4.32 -18.79 -9.18
N THR A 381 -3.80 -17.96 -10.06
CA THR A 381 -3.14 -18.38 -11.30
C THR A 381 -1.66 -18.58 -11.06
N ASP A 382 -1.10 -19.71 -11.49
CA ASP A 382 0.32 -20.02 -11.31
C ASP A 382 1.21 -19.15 -12.21
N ILE A 383 2.23 -18.53 -11.63
CA ILE A 383 3.27 -17.81 -12.36
C ILE A 383 4.40 -18.78 -12.68
N VAL A 384 4.64 -19.01 -13.98
CA VAL A 384 5.68 -19.93 -14.45
C VAL A 384 7.06 -19.34 -14.23
N ALA A 385 7.22 -18.08 -14.63
CA ALA A 385 8.47 -17.35 -14.51
C ALA A 385 8.22 -15.85 -14.46
N ALA A 386 9.10 -15.14 -13.78
CA ALA A 386 9.15 -13.69 -13.80
C ALA A 386 10.61 -13.22 -13.78
N ALA A 387 10.89 -12.14 -14.50
CA ALA A 387 12.21 -11.51 -14.55
C ALA A 387 12.09 -9.99 -14.37
N LYS A 388 13.03 -9.39 -13.66
CA LYS A 388 13.05 -7.97 -13.38
C LYS A 388 14.47 -7.42 -13.49
N LEU A 389 14.66 -6.46 -14.39
CA LEU A 389 15.90 -5.70 -14.53
C LEU A 389 15.69 -4.33 -13.91
N THR A 390 16.47 -3.99 -12.88
CA THR A 390 16.38 -2.70 -12.20
C THR A 390 17.75 -2.12 -11.93
N GLY A 391 17.83 -0.81 -11.99
CA GLY A 391 19.05 -0.11 -11.64
C GLY A 391 19.16 1.27 -12.24
N ARG A 392 20.37 1.83 -12.14
CA ARG A 392 20.68 3.15 -12.65
C ARG A 392 22.00 3.10 -13.45
N THR A 393 22.06 3.77 -14.58
CA THR A 393 23.28 3.92 -15.37
C THR A 393 24.15 5.07 -14.86
N GLU A 394 25.43 5.06 -15.20
CA GLU A 394 26.36 6.15 -14.90
C GLU A 394 25.91 7.50 -15.53
N ALA A 395 25.20 7.45 -16.65
CA ALA A 395 24.63 8.61 -17.31
C ALA A 395 23.35 9.16 -16.63
N GLY A 396 22.96 8.64 -15.45
CA GLY A 396 21.80 9.11 -14.68
C GLY A 396 20.45 8.59 -15.18
N TRP A 397 20.44 7.53 -16.00
CA TRP A 397 19.20 6.86 -16.38
C TRP A 397 18.81 5.82 -15.33
N THR A 398 17.60 5.89 -14.85
CA THR A 398 16.98 4.85 -14.01
C THR A 398 16.16 3.94 -14.90
N ILE A 399 16.36 2.61 -14.79
CA ILE A 399 15.74 1.59 -15.63
C ILE A 399 15.00 0.61 -14.75
N GLY A 400 13.76 0.32 -15.10
CA GLY A 400 12.96 -0.78 -14.58
C GLY A 400 12.32 -1.52 -15.75
N LEU A 401 12.60 -2.81 -15.88
CA LEU A 401 11.92 -3.71 -16.81
C LEU A 401 11.43 -4.93 -16.02
N LEU A 402 10.18 -5.32 -16.20
CA LEU A 402 9.59 -6.51 -15.59
C LEU A 402 8.85 -7.27 -16.66
N ASP A 403 9.09 -8.57 -16.72
CA ASP A 403 8.35 -9.52 -17.54
C ASP A 403 7.89 -10.69 -16.67
N ALA A 404 6.64 -11.11 -16.82
CA ALA A 404 6.07 -12.24 -16.10
C ALA A 404 5.12 -13.03 -16.99
N PHE A 405 5.16 -14.34 -16.84
CA PHE A 405 4.32 -15.27 -17.60
C PHE A 405 3.52 -16.16 -16.63
N THR A 406 2.19 -16.18 -16.81
CA THR A 406 1.27 -17.03 -16.07
C THR A 406 0.76 -18.17 -16.91
N ARG A 407 0.49 -19.31 -16.25
CA ARG A 407 -0.06 -20.51 -16.90
C ARG A 407 -1.53 -20.33 -17.23
N GLU A 408 -2.02 -21.11 -18.19
CA GLU A 408 -3.45 -21.35 -18.38
C GLU A 408 -4.00 -22.19 -17.21
N GLU A 409 -5.13 -21.76 -16.65
CA GLU A 409 -5.79 -22.44 -15.54
C GLU A 409 -7.15 -22.95 -15.95
N HIS A 410 -7.51 -24.14 -15.45
CA HIS A 410 -8.75 -24.81 -15.71
C HIS A 410 -9.61 -24.92 -14.45
N GLY A 411 -10.90 -24.78 -14.62
CA GLY A 411 -11.90 -25.02 -13.58
C GLY A 411 -12.81 -26.18 -13.98
N ILE A 412 -13.32 -26.88 -12.97
CA ILE A 412 -14.21 -28.02 -13.11
C ILE A 412 -15.60 -27.62 -12.63
N TYR A 413 -16.65 -27.98 -13.36
CA TYR A 413 -18.04 -27.71 -12.96
C TYR A 413 -18.98 -28.86 -13.36
N LEU A 414 -20.15 -28.90 -12.72
CA LEU A 414 -21.25 -29.79 -13.11
C LEU A 414 -22.18 -29.02 -14.05
N ASP A 415 -22.44 -29.57 -15.23
CA ASP A 415 -23.42 -28.98 -16.16
C ASP A 415 -24.87 -29.26 -15.69
N GLY A 416 -25.87 -28.73 -16.40
CA GLY A 416 -27.28 -28.89 -16.07
C GLY A 416 -27.77 -30.34 -16.01
N THR A 417 -26.99 -31.31 -16.51
CA THR A 417 -27.24 -32.75 -16.45
C THR A 417 -26.50 -33.46 -15.32
N GLY A 418 -25.71 -32.72 -14.51
CA GLY A 418 -24.84 -33.26 -13.48
C GLY A 418 -23.54 -33.89 -14.02
N THR A 419 -23.23 -33.69 -15.33
CA THR A 419 -22.00 -34.19 -15.92
C THR A 419 -20.83 -33.26 -15.61
N ARG A 420 -19.68 -33.83 -15.16
CA ARG A 420 -18.45 -33.09 -14.94
C ARG A 420 -17.86 -32.55 -16.21
N ARG A 421 -17.64 -31.25 -16.27
CA ARG A 421 -17.02 -30.50 -17.37
C ARG A 421 -15.80 -29.75 -16.88
N GLU A 422 -14.89 -29.46 -17.78
CA GLU A 422 -13.72 -28.64 -17.58
C GLU A 422 -13.71 -27.50 -18.59
N ALA A 423 -13.30 -26.31 -18.16
CA ALA A 423 -13.16 -25.14 -19.02
C ALA A 423 -12.00 -24.26 -18.56
N VAL A 424 -11.44 -23.49 -19.50
CA VAL A 424 -10.42 -22.49 -19.19
C VAL A 424 -11.03 -21.38 -18.35
N VAL A 425 -10.46 -21.14 -17.16
CA VAL A 425 -10.89 -20.07 -16.25
C VAL A 425 -9.94 -18.87 -16.25
N GLU A 426 -8.68 -19.09 -16.65
CA GLU A 426 -7.70 -18.02 -16.90
C GLU A 426 -6.80 -18.44 -18.07
N PRO A 427 -6.63 -17.61 -19.11
CA PRO A 427 -5.75 -17.91 -20.23
C PRO A 427 -4.27 -17.69 -19.86
N ALA A 428 -3.37 -18.39 -20.55
CA ALA A 428 -1.95 -18.09 -20.49
C ALA A 428 -1.70 -16.63 -20.86
N THR A 429 -0.96 -15.92 -20.00
CA THR A 429 -0.82 -14.47 -20.12
C THR A 429 0.63 -14.02 -19.92
N ASN A 430 1.12 -13.16 -20.81
CA ASN A 430 2.37 -12.44 -20.64
C ASN A 430 2.10 -11.00 -20.18
N TYR A 431 2.88 -10.54 -19.18
CA TYR A 431 2.85 -9.20 -18.61
C TYR A 431 4.23 -8.58 -18.77
N LEU A 432 4.35 -7.56 -19.61
CA LEU A 432 5.59 -6.81 -19.81
C LEU A 432 5.41 -5.36 -19.37
N LEU A 433 6.34 -4.86 -18.57
CA LEU A 433 6.39 -3.48 -18.11
C LEU A 433 7.79 -2.92 -18.28
N GLY A 434 7.89 -1.72 -18.81
CA GLY A 434 9.16 -1.01 -18.95
C GLY A 434 9.04 0.43 -18.46
N ARG A 435 9.98 0.88 -17.66
CA ARG A 435 10.12 2.28 -17.26
C ARG A 435 11.57 2.73 -17.42
N VAL A 436 11.73 3.90 -18.00
CA VAL A 436 13.01 4.62 -18.02
C VAL A 436 12.76 6.04 -17.52
N SER A 437 13.66 6.54 -16.69
CA SER A 437 13.61 7.93 -16.27
C SER A 437 15.02 8.51 -16.18
N ARG A 438 15.13 9.81 -16.39
CA ARG A 438 16.39 10.54 -16.28
C ARG A 438 16.26 11.66 -15.27
N GLU A 439 17.23 11.70 -14.37
CA GLU A 439 17.39 12.75 -13.41
C GLU A 439 18.50 13.71 -13.86
N MET A 440 18.26 15.00 -13.70
CA MET A 440 19.12 16.10 -14.15
C MET A 440 19.21 17.15 -13.05
N ARG A 441 20.21 18.04 -13.11
CA ARG A 441 20.38 19.15 -12.17
C ARG A 441 20.43 18.68 -10.71
N ASN A 442 21.30 17.72 -10.40
CA ASN A 442 21.42 17.12 -9.07
C ASN A 442 20.08 16.61 -8.51
N GLY A 443 19.24 16.00 -9.36
CA GLY A 443 17.95 15.44 -8.96
C GLY A 443 16.80 16.46 -8.88
N GLU A 444 16.99 17.74 -9.18
CA GLU A 444 15.89 18.72 -9.19
C GLU A 444 14.88 18.48 -10.31
N THR A 445 15.30 17.90 -11.42
CA THR A 445 14.44 17.61 -12.56
C THR A 445 14.46 16.13 -12.87
N ALA A 446 13.30 15.52 -13.01
CA ALA A 446 13.13 14.15 -13.42
C ALA A 446 12.10 14.05 -14.56
N ILE A 447 12.44 13.32 -15.62
CA ILE A 447 11.54 12.99 -16.72
C ILE A 447 11.51 11.48 -16.86
N GLY A 448 10.31 10.90 -17.00
CA GLY A 448 10.12 9.47 -17.10
C GLY A 448 9.20 9.07 -18.24
N LEU A 449 9.43 7.87 -18.77
CA LEU A 449 8.57 7.16 -19.69
C LEU A 449 8.26 5.78 -19.11
N MET A 450 7.02 5.34 -19.23
CA MET A 450 6.59 3.99 -18.81
C MET A 450 5.67 3.39 -19.86
N GLY A 451 5.83 2.10 -20.12
CA GLY A 451 4.93 1.31 -20.95
C GLY A 451 4.54 0.01 -20.26
N THR A 452 3.31 -0.44 -20.50
CA THR A 452 2.85 -1.76 -20.06
C THR A 452 2.20 -2.47 -21.24
N ALA A 453 2.38 -3.79 -21.32
CA ALA A 453 1.77 -4.65 -22.32
C ALA A 453 1.30 -5.94 -21.65
N VAL A 454 0.04 -6.28 -21.85
CA VAL A 454 -0.56 -7.57 -21.45
C VAL A 454 -1.08 -8.25 -22.69
N ASN A 455 -0.65 -9.50 -22.92
CA ASN A 455 -1.07 -10.31 -24.06
C ASN A 455 -1.57 -11.66 -23.56
N ARG A 456 -2.74 -12.08 -24.02
CA ARG A 456 -3.43 -13.31 -23.62
C ARG A 456 -3.59 -14.26 -24.81
N ASP A 457 -3.40 -15.54 -24.54
CA ASP A 457 -3.76 -16.60 -25.49
C ASP A 457 -5.24 -16.97 -25.31
N LEU A 458 -6.10 -16.41 -26.14
CA LEU A 458 -7.57 -16.57 -26.06
C LEU A 458 -8.06 -17.66 -27.02
N GLY A 459 -7.54 -18.87 -26.88
CA GLY A 459 -8.02 -20.03 -27.64
C GLY A 459 -9.42 -20.49 -27.25
N ASP A 460 -9.83 -20.29 -26.00
CA ASP A 460 -11.14 -20.65 -25.44
C ASP A 460 -12.19 -19.55 -25.73
N PRO A 461 -13.39 -19.91 -26.27
CA PRO A 461 -14.43 -18.92 -26.58
C PRO A 461 -14.99 -18.18 -25.35
N LEU A 462 -15.09 -18.84 -24.18
CA LEU A 462 -15.60 -18.24 -22.95
C LEU A 462 -14.61 -17.21 -22.40
N ALA A 463 -13.31 -17.54 -22.42
CA ALA A 463 -12.25 -16.61 -22.09
C ALA A 463 -12.22 -15.43 -23.06
N ALA A 464 -12.33 -15.67 -24.37
CA ALA A 464 -12.36 -14.62 -25.40
C ALA A 464 -13.59 -13.70 -25.30
N ALA A 465 -14.73 -14.19 -24.81
CA ALA A 465 -15.91 -13.37 -24.55
C ALA A 465 -15.79 -12.52 -23.26
N SER A 466 -14.93 -12.91 -22.33
CA SER A 466 -14.79 -12.29 -21.02
C SER A 466 -13.63 -11.30 -20.93
N LEU A 467 -12.54 -11.52 -21.68
CA LEU A 467 -11.26 -10.84 -21.52
C LEU A 467 -10.78 -10.17 -22.81
N GLY A 468 -10.09 -9.03 -22.65
CA GLY A 468 -9.35 -8.41 -23.75
C GLY A 468 -8.15 -9.27 -24.18
N LYS A 469 -7.93 -9.42 -25.48
CA LYS A 469 -6.78 -10.14 -26.04
C LYS A 469 -5.46 -9.43 -25.73
N SER A 470 -5.46 -8.12 -25.82
CA SER A 470 -4.28 -7.29 -25.52
C SER A 470 -4.67 -5.99 -24.84
N ALA A 471 -3.83 -5.54 -23.90
CA ALA A 471 -3.96 -4.28 -23.21
C ALA A 471 -2.61 -3.58 -23.14
N TYR A 472 -2.55 -2.36 -23.66
CA TYR A 472 -1.34 -1.55 -23.70
C TYR A 472 -1.56 -0.19 -23.02
N THR A 473 -0.59 0.24 -22.24
CA THR A 473 -0.61 1.57 -21.64
C THR A 473 0.75 2.23 -21.82
N GLY A 474 0.75 3.52 -22.17
CA GLY A 474 1.97 4.35 -22.20
C GLY A 474 1.79 5.59 -21.36
N ALA A 475 2.84 6.05 -20.70
CA ALA A 475 2.82 7.26 -19.90
C ALA A 475 4.15 8.03 -19.98
N VAL A 476 4.06 9.35 -19.88
CA VAL A 476 5.17 10.26 -19.66
C VAL A 476 4.94 11.01 -18.37
N ASP A 477 6.01 11.23 -17.59
CA ASP A 477 5.95 12.01 -16.35
C ASP A 477 7.12 12.99 -16.24
N LEU A 478 6.84 14.09 -15.52
CA LEU A 478 7.77 15.17 -15.24
C LEU A 478 7.67 15.57 -13.77
N GLY A 479 8.80 15.78 -13.13
CA GLY A 479 8.94 16.43 -11.84
C GLY A 479 10.02 17.49 -11.88
N HIS A 480 9.77 18.67 -11.32
CA HIS A 480 10.77 19.72 -11.20
C HIS A 480 10.64 20.44 -9.87
N ASP A 481 11.72 20.43 -9.11
CA ASP A 481 11.88 21.14 -7.86
C ASP A 481 12.64 22.45 -8.09
N PHE A 482 12.24 23.55 -7.46
CA PHE A 482 12.86 24.86 -7.59
C PHE A 482 12.85 25.61 -6.27
N PHE A 483 13.62 26.72 -6.19
CA PHE A 483 13.86 27.48 -4.97
C PHE A 483 14.31 26.59 -3.79
N ASN A 484 15.48 25.96 -3.95
CA ASN A 484 16.05 25.02 -2.98
C ASN A 484 15.07 23.88 -2.65
N ARG A 485 14.37 23.37 -3.67
CA ARG A 485 13.39 22.27 -3.55
C ARG A 485 12.18 22.57 -2.68
N VAL A 486 11.98 23.81 -2.27
CA VAL A 486 10.81 24.23 -1.48
C VAL A 486 9.54 24.15 -2.31
N TRP A 487 9.61 24.38 -3.62
CA TRP A 487 8.49 24.32 -4.53
C TRP A 487 8.65 23.19 -5.54
N ASN A 488 7.54 22.64 -5.99
CA ASN A 488 7.51 21.52 -6.92
C ASN A 488 6.41 21.66 -7.97
N ILE A 489 6.75 21.32 -9.21
CA ILE A 489 5.79 21.02 -10.28
C ILE A 489 5.91 19.53 -10.58
N SER A 490 4.80 18.84 -10.68
CA SER A 490 4.75 17.43 -11.08
C SER A 490 3.58 17.22 -12.03
N ALA A 491 3.80 16.43 -13.08
CA ALA A 491 2.77 16.10 -14.05
C ALA A 491 2.94 14.70 -14.59
N TYR A 492 1.86 14.10 -15.07
CA TYR A 492 1.90 12.94 -15.95
C TYR A 492 0.79 13.00 -16.98
N LEU A 493 1.02 12.33 -18.11
CA LEU A 493 0.03 12.02 -19.12
C LEU A 493 0.15 10.54 -19.47
N ALA A 494 -0.98 9.84 -19.51
CA ALA A 494 -1.05 8.43 -19.85
C ALA A 494 -2.14 8.15 -20.88
N GLY A 495 -1.91 7.18 -21.77
CA GLY A 495 -2.88 6.65 -22.69
C GLY A 495 -3.00 5.14 -22.56
N SER A 496 -4.21 4.60 -22.74
CA SER A 496 -4.49 3.15 -22.69
C SER A 496 -5.25 2.68 -23.92
N ARG A 497 -5.04 1.42 -24.29
CA ARG A 497 -5.71 0.74 -25.39
C ARG A 497 -5.90 -0.72 -25.05
N VAL A 498 -7.16 -1.18 -25.03
CA VAL A 498 -7.53 -2.60 -24.84
C VAL A 498 -8.26 -3.08 -26.09
N ALA A 499 -7.81 -4.19 -26.67
CA ALA A 499 -8.44 -4.82 -27.83
C ALA A 499 -8.94 -6.23 -27.47
N GLY A 500 -10.08 -6.62 -28.05
CA GLY A 500 -10.71 -7.90 -27.78
C GLY A 500 -11.90 -8.16 -28.68
N THR A 501 -12.65 -9.23 -28.40
CA THR A 501 -13.91 -9.50 -29.06
C THR A 501 -14.96 -8.44 -28.75
N PRO A 502 -15.99 -8.25 -29.56
CA PRO A 502 -17.09 -7.32 -29.24
C PRO A 502 -17.74 -7.63 -27.89
N ALA A 503 -17.84 -8.90 -27.48
CA ALA A 503 -18.38 -9.29 -26.18
C ALA A 503 -17.49 -8.81 -25.03
N ALA A 504 -16.17 -9.01 -25.09
CA ALA A 504 -15.21 -8.56 -24.09
C ALA A 504 -15.20 -7.03 -23.94
N ILE A 505 -15.18 -6.30 -25.07
CA ILE A 505 -15.20 -4.83 -25.03
C ILE A 505 -16.56 -4.30 -24.52
N THR A 506 -17.68 -4.93 -24.89
CA THR A 506 -19.00 -4.59 -24.31
C THR A 506 -19.01 -4.82 -22.79
N SER A 507 -18.41 -5.91 -22.31
CA SER A 507 -18.27 -6.15 -20.86
C SER A 507 -17.48 -5.03 -20.16
N LEU A 508 -16.36 -4.59 -20.74
CA LEU A 508 -15.58 -3.45 -20.23
C LEU A 508 -16.38 -2.14 -20.27
N GLN A 509 -17.12 -1.87 -21.35
CA GLN A 509 -17.98 -0.68 -21.43
C GLN A 509 -19.06 -0.66 -20.33
N ARG A 510 -19.58 -1.82 -19.95
CA ARG A 510 -20.60 -1.97 -18.90
C ARG A 510 -20.05 -2.08 -17.49
N ALA A 511 -18.72 -2.18 -17.31
CA ALA A 511 -18.09 -2.33 -16.01
C ALA A 511 -18.40 -1.14 -15.07
N SER A 512 -18.38 -1.40 -13.76
CA SER A 512 -18.67 -0.42 -12.72
C SER A 512 -17.76 0.82 -12.75
N ALA A 513 -16.57 0.72 -13.33
CA ALA A 513 -15.66 1.82 -13.52
C ALA A 513 -16.23 2.93 -14.41
N ARG A 514 -17.10 2.62 -15.40
CA ARG A 514 -17.58 3.57 -16.42
C ARG A 514 -19.06 3.58 -16.71
N TYR A 515 -19.77 2.44 -16.76
CA TYR A 515 -21.22 2.32 -17.03
C TYR A 515 -21.69 3.07 -18.29
N TYR A 516 -21.20 2.72 -19.48
CA TYR A 516 -21.64 3.31 -20.75
C TYR A 516 -23.13 3.05 -21.08
N GLN A 517 -23.75 2.06 -20.39
CA GLN A 517 -25.17 1.75 -20.54
C GLN A 517 -26.10 2.74 -19.82
N ARG A 518 -25.59 3.75 -19.16
CA ARG A 518 -26.42 4.79 -18.52
C ARG A 518 -27.29 5.47 -19.57
N PRO A 519 -28.65 5.41 -19.43
CA PRO A 519 -29.56 5.91 -20.44
C PRO A 519 -29.61 7.44 -20.49
N ASP A 520 -29.18 8.13 -19.44
CA ASP A 520 -29.16 9.59 -19.30
C ASP A 520 -27.79 10.23 -19.58
N SER A 521 -26.81 9.46 -20.06
CA SER A 521 -25.54 10.02 -20.50
C SER A 521 -25.68 10.59 -21.92
N GLY A 522 -25.26 11.82 -22.10
CA GLY A 522 -25.18 12.48 -23.42
C GLY A 522 -23.86 12.20 -24.15
N SER A 523 -22.84 11.73 -23.44
CA SER A 523 -21.47 11.68 -23.93
C SER A 523 -21.03 10.29 -24.36
N PHE A 524 -21.61 9.21 -23.79
CA PHE A 524 -21.13 7.84 -23.99
C PHE A 524 -22.28 6.85 -24.03
N HIS A 525 -22.18 5.90 -24.99
CA HIS A 525 -23.12 4.80 -25.16
C HIS A 525 -22.36 3.50 -25.40
N VAL A 526 -23.00 2.37 -25.09
CA VAL A 526 -22.46 1.05 -25.39
C VAL A 526 -22.45 0.86 -26.90
N ASP A 527 -21.28 0.61 -27.46
CA ASP A 527 -21.12 0.14 -28.83
C ASP A 527 -20.90 -1.38 -28.81
N PRO A 528 -21.93 -2.20 -29.16
CA PRO A 528 -21.83 -3.64 -29.10
C PRO A 528 -20.94 -4.25 -30.20
N ALA A 529 -20.55 -3.46 -31.21
CA ALA A 529 -19.66 -3.89 -32.28
C ALA A 529 -18.19 -3.53 -32.03
N ALA A 530 -17.92 -2.72 -30.99
CA ALA A 530 -16.58 -2.26 -30.70
C ALA A 530 -15.64 -3.43 -30.34
N THR A 531 -14.46 -3.44 -30.94
CA THR A 531 -13.37 -4.37 -30.68
C THR A 531 -12.19 -3.70 -29.96
N LEU A 532 -12.34 -2.40 -29.65
CA LEU A 532 -11.31 -1.55 -29.07
C LEU A 532 -11.92 -0.60 -28.03
N LEU A 533 -11.23 -0.47 -26.89
CA LEU A 533 -11.49 0.58 -25.91
C LEU A 533 -10.18 1.38 -25.69
N SER A 534 -10.24 2.71 -25.77
CA SER A 534 -9.07 3.56 -25.56
C SER A 534 -9.42 4.83 -24.81
N GLY A 535 -8.45 5.35 -24.09
CA GLY A 535 -8.63 6.58 -23.32
C GLY A 535 -7.32 7.15 -22.81
N THR A 536 -7.43 8.31 -22.16
CA THR A 536 -6.30 9.06 -21.60
C THR A 536 -6.58 9.49 -20.18
N ALA A 537 -5.51 9.65 -19.39
CA ALA A 537 -5.55 10.22 -18.05
C ALA A 537 -4.33 11.11 -17.84
N GLY A 538 -4.49 12.15 -17.04
CA GLY A 538 -3.38 13.01 -16.70
C GLY A 538 -3.64 13.83 -15.46
N GLN A 539 -2.54 14.28 -14.82
CA GLN A 539 -2.58 15.16 -13.68
C GLN A 539 -1.44 16.17 -13.76
N PHE A 540 -1.74 17.39 -13.40
CA PHE A 540 -0.76 18.45 -13.17
C PHE A 540 -0.88 18.89 -11.71
N GLN A 541 0.24 19.09 -11.03
CA GLN A 541 0.29 19.57 -9.65
C GLN A 541 1.36 20.64 -9.50
N PHE A 542 1.02 21.68 -8.78
CA PHE A 542 1.92 22.70 -8.27
C PHE A 542 1.84 22.72 -6.75
N GLY A 543 2.97 22.80 -6.04
CA GLY A 543 2.95 22.73 -4.60
C GLY A 543 4.17 23.31 -3.91
N LYS A 544 3.97 23.74 -2.68
CA LYS A 544 5.00 24.07 -1.70
C LYS A 544 5.21 22.86 -0.79
N ARG A 545 6.44 22.38 -0.66
CA ARG A 545 6.78 21.13 0.04
C ARG A 545 7.34 21.35 1.44
N ALA A 546 7.94 22.52 1.68
CA ALA A 546 8.62 22.84 2.92
C ALA A 546 8.30 24.27 3.38
N GLY A 547 8.51 24.55 4.66
CA GLY A 547 8.32 25.86 5.27
C GLY A 547 8.07 25.80 6.77
N LYS A 548 8.22 26.92 7.43
CA LYS A 548 8.12 27.02 8.90
C LYS A 548 6.78 26.50 9.43
N HIS A 549 5.67 26.86 8.79
CA HIS A 549 4.31 26.48 9.23
C HIS A 549 3.46 25.96 8.09
N TRP A 550 3.54 26.53 6.90
CA TRP A 550 2.62 26.28 5.79
C TRP A 550 3.27 25.51 4.66
N ASP A 551 2.64 24.43 4.25
CA ASP A 551 2.87 23.70 3.00
C ASP A 551 1.52 23.38 2.33
N GLY A 552 1.54 22.96 1.06
CA GLY A 552 0.32 22.61 0.38
C GLY A 552 0.51 22.42 -1.11
N ASN A 553 -0.56 21.97 -1.78
CA ASN A 553 -0.56 21.77 -3.22
C ASN A 553 -1.94 22.02 -3.84
N LEU A 554 -1.91 22.32 -5.14
CA LEU A 554 -3.07 22.40 -6.01
C LEU A 554 -2.84 21.46 -7.19
N ALA A 555 -3.85 20.67 -7.55
CA ALA A 555 -3.77 19.73 -8.66
C ALA A 555 -5.02 19.79 -9.55
N TYR A 556 -4.82 19.59 -10.85
CA TYR A 556 -5.87 19.29 -11.82
C TYR A 556 -5.69 17.86 -12.33
N LEU A 557 -6.77 17.09 -12.35
CA LEU A 557 -6.83 15.72 -12.81
C LEU A 557 -7.88 15.57 -13.90
N PHE A 558 -7.61 14.73 -14.89
CA PHE A 558 -8.62 14.23 -15.82
C PHE A 558 -8.41 12.74 -16.11
N ILE A 559 -9.51 12.00 -16.26
CA ILE A 559 -9.55 10.59 -16.65
C ILE A 559 -10.71 10.43 -17.60
N THR A 560 -10.43 10.17 -18.87
CA THR A 560 -11.48 9.98 -19.87
C THR A 560 -12.23 8.67 -19.65
N PRO A 561 -13.48 8.54 -20.07
CA PRO A 561 -14.32 7.35 -19.85
C PRO A 561 -13.73 6.05 -20.42
N GLY A 562 -13.05 6.13 -21.56
CA GLY A 562 -12.42 4.97 -22.20
C GLY A 562 -11.08 4.53 -21.61
N TYR A 563 -10.56 5.24 -20.61
CA TYR A 563 -9.29 4.87 -19.97
C TYR A 563 -9.41 3.55 -19.20
N GLU A 564 -8.54 2.58 -19.51
CA GLU A 564 -8.55 1.24 -18.90
C GLU A 564 -7.13 0.74 -18.67
N ILE A 565 -6.81 0.45 -17.41
CA ILE A 565 -5.48 -0.04 -16.97
C ILE A 565 -5.56 -1.28 -16.07
N ASN A 566 -6.77 -1.80 -15.79
CA ASN A 566 -6.95 -2.84 -14.76
C ASN A 566 -6.42 -4.22 -15.17
N ASP A 567 -5.90 -4.39 -16.38
CA ASP A 567 -5.20 -5.61 -16.80
C ASP A 567 -3.92 -5.84 -16.00
N VAL A 568 -3.18 -4.77 -15.66
CA VAL A 568 -1.94 -4.82 -14.85
C VAL A 568 -1.82 -3.66 -13.87
N GLY A 569 -2.63 -2.62 -14.03
CA GLY A 569 -2.74 -1.47 -13.13
C GLY A 569 -3.95 -1.54 -12.20
N PHE A 570 -4.27 -0.40 -11.58
CA PHE A 570 -5.44 -0.28 -10.71
C PHE A 570 -6.12 1.08 -10.86
N SER A 571 -7.39 1.05 -11.30
CA SER A 571 -8.26 2.21 -11.38
C SER A 571 -9.70 1.79 -11.06
N GLN A 572 -10.25 2.28 -9.97
CA GLN A 572 -11.63 1.97 -9.57
C GLN A 572 -12.66 2.73 -10.40
N ARG A 573 -12.29 3.90 -10.92
CA ARG A 573 -13.24 4.81 -11.55
C ARG A 573 -12.56 5.67 -12.61
N VAL A 574 -13.24 5.83 -13.71
CA VAL A 574 -12.91 6.74 -14.83
C VAL A 574 -14.02 7.78 -14.99
N ASP A 575 -14.06 8.51 -16.11
CA ASP A 575 -15.08 9.54 -16.38
C ASP A 575 -15.06 10.63 -15.32
N ARG A 576 -13.90 11.34 -15.21
CA ARG A 576 -13.70 12.31 -14.16
C ARG A 576 -12.70 13.38 -14.54
N LYS A 577 -13.02 14.64 -14.24
CA LYS A 577 -12.11 15.78 -14.36
C LYS A 577 -12.36 16.79 -13.26
N GLY A 578 -11.33 17.50 -12.82
CA GLY A 578 -11.51 18.51 -11.79
C GLY A 578 -10.26 18.89 -11.05
N ILE A 579 -10.43 19.65 -9.99
CA ILE A 579 -9.37 20.21 -9.16
C ILE A 579 -9.42 19.63 -7.75
N SER A 580 -8.24 19.50 -7.14
CA SER A 580 -8.12 19.19 -5.71
C SER A 580 -6.92 19.90 -5.13
N GLY A 581 -6.90 20.07 -3.82
CA GLY A 581 -5.79 20.69 -3.13
C GLY A 581 -5.75 20.33 -1.66
N ARG A 582 -4.57 20.57 -1.10
CA ARG A 582 -4.29 20.45 0.32
C ARG A 582 -3.55 21.69 0.79
N LEU A 583 -3.93 22.23 1.93
CA LEU A 583 -3.21 23.24 2.68
C LEU A 583 -2.92 22.67 4.07
N THR A 584 -1.67 22.70 4.50
CA THR A 584 -1.27 22.17 5.82
C THR A 584 -0.68 23.30 6.64
N TYR A 585 -1.14 23.44 7.86
CA TYR A 585 -0.48 24.23 8.92
C TYR A 585 0.15 23.29 9.93
N THR A 586 1.41 23.53 10.28
CA THR A 586 2.11 22.74 11.29
C THR A 586 2.78 23.65 12.31
N GLU A 587 2.46 23.44 13.59
CA GLU A 587 3.20 24.04 14.71
C GLU A 587 4.12 22.98 15.33
N ARG A 588 5.41 23.25 15.25
CA ARG A 588 6.47 22.30 15.64
C ARG A 588 7.10 22.63 16.98
N LYS A 589 6.91 23.87 17.47
CA LYS A 589 7.43 24.30 18.78
C LYS A 589 6.43 23.94 19.88
N ALA A 590 6.95 23.42 20.98
CA ALA A 590 6.14 23.14 22.16
C ALA A 590 5.61 24.44 22.76
N GLY A 591 4.30 24.49 22.99
CA GLY A 591 3.60 25.55 23.67
C GLY A 591 3.26 25.17 25.12
N ARG A 592 2.32 25.91 25.72
CA ARG A 592 1.90 25.70 27.13
C ARG A 592 1.17 24.36 27.35
N PHE A 593 0.40 23.87 26.33
CA PHE A 593 -0.47 22.68 26.43
C PHE A 593 -0.10 21.62 25.43
N LEU A 594 0.34 22.02 24.23
CA LEU A 594 0.62 21.13 23.11
C LEU A 594 2.12 21.11 22.83
N ARG A 595 2.63 19.92 22.58
CA ARG A 595 4.00 19.71 22.13
C ARG A 595 4.14 20.01 20.64
N ARG A 596 3.16 19.59 19.83
CA ARG A 596 3.05 19.87 18.41
C ARG A 596 1.60 19.70 17.95
N TRP A 597 1.25 20.34 16.84
CA TRP A 597 0.00 20.08 16.17
C TRP A 597 0.09 20.39 14.69
N ALA A 598 -0.77 19.74 13.91
CA ALA A 598 -0.90 19.99 12.48
C ALA A 598 -2.38 19.90 12.07
N SER A 599 -2.81 20.79 11.18
CA SER A 599 -4.11 20.74 10.52
C SER A 599 -3.92 20.71 9.03
N ASN A 600 -4.52 19.70 8.39
CA ASN A 600 -4.56 19.55 6.94
C ASN A 600 -5.96 19.88 6.46
N TYR A 601 -6.08 20.85 5.58
CA TYR A 601 -7.32 21.23 4.94
C TYR A 601 -7.29 20.71 3.51
N TYR A 602 -8.29 19.92 3.16
CA TYR A 602 -8.43 19.32 1.83
C TYR A 602 -9.68 19.86 1.17
N TYR A 603 -9.60 20.05 -0.12
CA TYR A 603 -10.76 20.30 -0.96
C TYR A 603 -10.64 19.51 -2.26
N ALA A 604 -11.80 19.09 -2.81
CA ALA A 604 -11.87 18.39 -4.08
C ALA A 604 -13.18 18.73 -4.80
N TYR A 605 -13.07 19.03 -6.08
CA TYR A 605 -14.18 19.36 -6.97
C TYR A 605 -13.99 18.59 -8.26
N TYR A 606 -14.81 17.55 -8.46
CA TYR A 606 -14.76 16.71 -9.65
C TYR A 606 -16.11 16.57 -10.29
N GLN A 607 -16.12 16.59 -11.63
CA GLN A 607 -17.29 16.33 -12.47
C GLN A 607 -17.01 15.19 -13.46
N ASN A 608 -18.06 14.52 -13.95
CA ASN A 608 -17.97 13.63 -15.09
C ASN A 608 -17.87 14.42 -16.41
N TYR A 609 -17.78 13.73 -17.54
CA TYR A 609 -17.75 14.37 -18.84
C TYR A 609 -19.13 14.83 -19.33
N ASP A 610 -20.22 14.35 -18.73
CA ASP A 610 -21.58 14.91 -18.89
C ASP A 610 -21.79 16.24 -18.14
N GLY A 611 -20.81 16.68 -17.32
CA GLY A 611 -20.87 17.94 -16.57
C GLY A 611 -21.48 17.82 -15.18
N ASP A 612 -21.83 16.61 -14.72
CA ASP A 612 -22.38 16.40 -13.39
C ASP A 612 -21.28 16.47 -12.32
N TRP A 613 -21.55 17.21 -11.26
CA TRP A 613 -20.66 17.26 -10.09
C TRP A 613 -20.78 15.99 -9.25
N LEU A 614 -19.71 15.22 -9.24
CA LEU A 614 -19.60 13.96 -8.53
C LEU A 614 -19.00 14.10 -7.13
N ASP A 615 -18.08 15.03 -6.97
CA ASP A 615 -17.42 15.32 -5.69
C ASP A 615 -17.33 16.83 -5.46
N LYS A 616 -17.70 17.22 -4.26
CA LYS A 616 -17.54 18.56 -3.71
C LYS A 616 -17.17 18.38 -2.25
N GLN A 617 -15.88 18.24 -1.95
CA GLN A 617 -15.41 17.88 -0.62
C GLN A 617 -14.65 19.03 0.03
N VAL A 618 -14.94 19.27 1.30
CA VAL A 618 -14.10 20.03 2.23
C VAL A 618 -13.85 19.16 3.45
N ARG A 619 -12.58 18.96 3.79
CA ARG A 619 -12.19 18.11 4.91
C ARG A 619 -11.06 18.75 5.70
N SER A 620 -11.09 18.62 7.02
CA SER A 620 -10.03 19.01 7.94
C SER A 620 -9.57 17.82 8.75
N LEU A 621 -8.28 17.50 8.68
CA LEU A 621 -7.64 16.49 9.51
C LEU A 621 -6.65 17.18 10.45
N THR A 622 -6.97 17.24 11.74
CA THR A 622 -6.14 17.85 12.78
C THR A 622 -5.56 16.78 13.69
N THR A 623 -4.26 16.82 13.87
CA THR A 623 -3.51 15.97 14.80
C THR A 623 -2.84 16.82 15.87
N LEU A 624 -2.98 16.44 17.13
CA LEU A 624 -2.46 17.15 18.29
C LEU A 624 -1.66 16.17 19.15
N GLN A 625 -0.53 16.61 19.69
CA GLN A 625 0.17 15.87 20.74
C GLN A 625 0.33 16.80 21.96
N ASN A 626 -0.19 16.37 23.13
CA ASN A 626 -0.03 17.14 24.36
C ASN A 626 1.35 16.93 25.01
N LEU A 627 1.65 17.67 26.09
CA LEU A 627 2.93 17.57 26.81
C LEU A 627 3.13 16.20 27.48
N SER A 628 2.07 15.45 27.76
CA SER A 628 2.12 14.09 28.29
C SER A 628 2.20 13.02 27.18
N TYR A 629 2.48 13.42 25.94
CA TYR A 629 2.63 12.55 24.75
C TYR A 629 1.38 11.78 24.34
N TRP A 630 0.20 12.18 24.81
CA TRP A 630 -1.05 11.66 24.26
C TRP A 630 -1.31 12.30 22.90
N ASN A 631 -1.78 11.50 21.97
CA ASN A 631 -2.14 11.93 20.62
C ASN A 631 -3.65 11.99 20.47
N PHE A 632 -4.12 13.06 19.84
CA PHE A 632 -5.51 13.29 19.50
C PHE A 632 -5.59 13.52 17.98
N GLU A 633 -6.53 12.90 17.34
CA GLU A 633 -6.83 13.07 15.92
C GLU A 633 -8.31 13.43 15.76
N LEU A 634 -8.59 14.46 15.00
CA LEU A 634 -9.93 14.86 14.61
C LEU A 634 -9.98 15.05 13.10
N ASP A 635 -10.80 14.25 12.44
CA ASP A 635 -11.07 14.29 11.02
C ASP A 635 -12.53 14.69 10.79
N ALA A 636 -12.76 15.83 10.19
CA ALA A 636 -14.08 16.36 9.91
C ALA A 636 -14.23 16.63 8.41
N GLU A 637 -15.29 16.11 7.82
CA GLU A 637 -15.60 16.24 6.40
C GLU A 637 -17.01 16.75 6.18
N TYR A 638 -17.17 17.61 5.19
CA TYR A 638 -18.47 18.04 4.68
C TYR A 638 -18.51 17.90 3.16
N MET A 639 -19.57 17.30 2.67
CA MET A 639 -19.86 17.19 1.24
C MET A 639 -21.28 17.68 0.96
N PRO A 640 -21.49 18.77 0.22
CA PRO A 640 -22.82 19.22 -0.19
C PRO A 640 -23.46 18.27 -1.21
N ASN A 641 -24.72 18.55 -1.56
CA ASN A 641 -25.45 17.80 -2.59
C ASN A 641 -24.64 17.68 -3.89
N ARG A 642 -24.64 16.48 -4.45
CA ARG A 642 -23.93 16.12 -5.68
C ARG A 642 -24.66 14.99 -6.43
N ILE A 643 -24.19 14.64 -7.59
CA ILE A 643 -24.73 13.52 -8.37
C ILE A 643 -24.01 12.22 -8.01
N ASP A 644 -24.79 11.14 -7.90
CA ASP A 644 -24.31 9.77 -7.83
C ASP A 644 -24.63 9.04 -9.15
N ASP A 645 -23.63 8.79 -9.95
CA ASP A 645 -23.73 8.10 -11.24
C ASP A 645 -23.51 6.58 -11.10
N ARG A 646 -23.50 6.07 -9.86
CA ARG A 646 -23.26 4.66 -9.53
C ARG A 646 -24.37 4.02 -8.69
N LEU A 647 -25.26 4.83 -8.10
CA LEU A 647 -26.31 4.34 -7.20
C LEU A 647 -27.22 3.31 -7.90
N THR A 648 -27.60 3.55 -9.13
CA THR A 648 -28.48 2.69 -9.94
C THR A 648 -27.77 1.56 -10.69
N ARG A 649 -26.45 1.38 -10.45
CA ARG A 649 -25.63 0.34 -11.09
C ARG A 649 -25.68 0.32 -12.62
N GLY A 650 -25.55 1.49 -13.24
CA GLY A 650 -25.59 1.68 -14.70
C GLY A 650 -26.96 2.09 -15.26
N GLY A 651 -27.87 2.45 -14.41
CA GLY A 651 -29.07 3.19 -14.75
C GLY A 651 -28.84 4.71 -14.68
N PRO A 652 -29.94 5.51 -14.65
CA PRO A 652 -29.83 6.96 -14.62
C PRO A 652 -29.16 7.45 -13.32
N VAL A 653 -28.58 8.64 -13.36
CA VAL A 653 -27.95 9.24 -12.19
C VAL A 653 -29.00 9.60 -11.12
N ALA A 654 -28.57 9.54 -9.87
CA ALA A 654 -29.36 9.93 -8.71
C ALA A 654 -28.72 11.14 -7.99
N LEU A 655 -29.50 11.83 -7.17
CA LEU A 655 -28.99 12.81 -6.22
C LEU A 655 -28.30 12.05 -5.08
N LYS A 656 -27.09 12.46 -4.73
CA LYS A 656 -26.45 12.11 -3.47
C LYS A 656 -26.55 13.29 -2.51
N SER A 657 -27.24 13.07 -1.42
CA SER A 657 -27.49 14.12 -0.44
C SER A 657 -26.19 14.62 0.20
N GLU A 658 -26.28 15.81 0.73
CA GLU A 658 -25.22 16.34 1.56
C GLU A 658 -24.99 15.46 2.80
N HIS A 659 -23.74 15.41 3.22
CA HIS A 659 -23.40 14.76 4.45
C HIS A 659 -22.25 15.44 5.17
N TRP A 660 -22.17 15.19 6.46
CA TRP A 660 -21.01 15.44 7.26
C TRP A 660 -20.51 14.14 7.92
N SER A 661 -19.23 14.07 8.15
CA SER A 661 -18.63 12.99 8.92
C SER A 661 -17.58 13.52 9.89
N VAL A 662 -17.47 12.87 11.05
CA VAL A 662 -16.47 13.17 12.06
C VAL A 662 -15.86 11.85 12.54
N ILE A 663 -14.53 11.79 12.57
CA ILE A 663 -13.77 10.71 13.17
C ILE A 663 -12.88 11.31 14.25
N GLY A 664 -12.97 10.80 15.46
CA GLY A 664 -12.09 11.17 16.57
C GLY A 664 -11.29 9.97 17.05
N LYS A 665 -10.02 10.20 17.36
CA LYS A 665 -9.13 9.18 17.90
C LYS A 665 -8.26 9.74 19.01
N ILE A 666 -8.12 8.99 20.10
CA ILE A 666 -7.25 9.29 21.22
C ILE A 666 -6.31 8.11 21.40
N THR A 667 -5.02 8.36 21.53
CA THR A 667 -4.01 7.33 21.84
C THR A 667 -3.14 7.81 22.98
N THR A 668 -2.93 6.95 23.97
CA THR A 668 -2.09 7.25 25.13
C THR A 668 -0.60 7.34 24.75
N ASP A 669 0.25 7.62 25.71
CA ASP A 669 1.71 7.77 25.51
C ASP A 669 2.35 6.48 24.95
N ALA A 670 2.80 6.55 23.71
CA ALA A 670 3.43 5.43 22.97
C ALA A 670 4.79 4.99 23.53
N ARG A 671 5.38 5.71 24.50
CA ARG A 671 6.62 5.33 25.21
C ARG A 671 6.36 4.31 26.32
N LYS A 672 5.10 4.06 26.66
CA LYS A 672 4.70 3.15 27.73
C LYS A 672 4.57 1.72 27.22
N ARG A 673 4.70 0.76 28.16
CA ARG A 673 4.52 -0.67 27.84
C ARG A 673 3.07 -1.05 27.55
N THR A 674 2.14 -0.22 27.97
CA THR A 674 0.72 -0.37 27.69
C THR A 674 0.25 0.89 26.98
N ILE A 675 -0.20 0.72 25.75
CA ILE A 675 -0.70 1.81 24.91
C ILE A 675 -2.17 1.53 24.64
N GLY A 676 -3.04 2.42 25.11
CA GLY A 676 -4.48 2.37 24.89
C GLY A 676 -4.90 3.37 23.83
N GLY A 677 -5.91 3.02 23.06
CA GLY A 677 -6.54 3.93 22.12
C GLY A 677 -8.06 3.79 22.14
N LEU A 678 -8.75 4.90 21.89
CA LEU A 678 -10.19 4.95 21.65
C LEU A 678 -10.45 5.68 20.33
N SER A 679 -11.41 5.21 19.57
CA SER A 679 -11.86 5.85 18.35
C SER A 679 -13.39 5.88 18.30
N PHE A 680 -13.93 6.96 17.75
CA PHE A 680 -15.31 7.05 17.37
C PHE A 680 -15.40 7.58 15.95
N SER A 681 -16.44 7.20 15.25
CA SER A 681 -16.74 7.69 13.91
C SER A 681 -18.25 7.91 13.78
N THR A 682 -18.64 8.96 13.06
CA THR A 682 -20.04 9.16 12.68
C THR A 682 -20.09 9.85 11.32
N LYS A 683 -21.02 9.40 10.50
CA LYS A 683 -21.38 10.01 9.22
C LYS A 683 -22.90 10.13 9.17
N GLN A 684 -23.40 11.26 8.73
CA GLN A 684 -24.83 11.53 8.65
C GLN A 684 -25.18 12.21 7.33
N GLU A 685 -26.18 11.68 6.64
CA GLU A 685 -26.74 12.21 5.40
C GLU A 685 -28.12 12.82 5.66
N THR A 686 -28.44 13.90 5.00
CA THR A 686 -29.76 14.56 5.17
C THR A 686 -30.94 13.70 4.73
N THR A 687 -30.69 12.66 3.92
CA THR A 687 -31.69 11.64 3.53
C THR A 687 -32.01 10.63 4.61
N GLY A 688 -31.36 10.67 5.77
CA GLY A 688 -31.54 9.73 6.88
C GLY A 688 -30.51 8.60 6.97
N SER A 689 -29.68 8.39 5.94
CA SER A 689 -28.59 7.42 6.01
C SER A 689 -27.54 7.85 7.05
N ARG A 690 -27.09 6.91 7.89
CA ARG A 690 -26.09 7.17 8.93
C ARG A 690 -25.18 5.98 9.13
N THR A 691 -23.94 6.25 9.50
CA THR A 691 -22.99 5.24 9.98
C THR A 691 -22.35 5.76 11.25
N SER A 692 -22.27 4.94 12.29
CA SER A 692 -21.59 5.28 13.54
C SER A 692 -20.76 4.11 13.99
N GLY A 693 -19.59 4.35 14.56
CA GLY A 693 -18.71 3.30 15.03
C GLY A 693 -17.91 3.69 16.26
N VAL A 694 -17.62 2.70 17.08
CA VAL A 694 -16.75 2.83 18.25
C VAL A 694 -15.73 1.71 18.21
N GLY A 695 -14.46 2.06 18.46
CA GLY A 695 -13.37 1.10 18.55
C GLY A 695 -12.43 1.42 19.69
N ALA A 696 -11.76 0.38 20.17
CA ALA A 696 -10.66 0.51 21.12
C ALA A 696 -9.42 -0.20 20.58
N THR A 697 -8.25 0.20 21.03
CA THR A 697 -6.99 -0.51 20.79
C THR A 697 -6.25 -0.69 22.11
N LEU A 698 -5.60 -1.83 22.26
CA LEU A 698 -4.72 -2.12 23.38
C LEU A 698 -3.45 -2.78 22.84
N ASP A 699 -2.32 -2.11 22.98
CA ASP A 699 -0.99 -2.66 22.69
C ASP A 699 -0.26 -2.91 24.01
N LEU A 700 -0.11 -4.18 24.36
CA LEU A 700 0.58 -4.66 25.54
C LEU A 700 1.99 -5.12 25.19
N GLN A 701 2.98 -4.44 25.72
CA GLN A 701 4.40 -4.72 25.53
C GLN A 701 5.02 -5.17 26.86
N ALA A 702 4.47 -6.20 27.47
CA ALA A 702 4.79 -6.59 28.84
C ALA A 702 6.22 -7.09 29.02
N SER A 703 6.85 -7.67 27.99
CA SER A 703 8.26 -8.07 28.05
C SER A 703 9.04 -7.67 26.78
N LYS A 704 10.36 -7.84 26.82
CA LYS A 704 11.21 -7.62 25.65
C LYS A 704 10.96 -8.62 24.52
N ARG A 705 10.27 -9.75 24.78
CA ARG A 705 10.10 -10.89 23.86
C ARG A 705 8.73 -11.03 23.26
N TRP A 706 7.69 -10.47 23.86
CA TRP A 706 6.34 -10.62 23.32
C TRP A 706 5.51 -9.33 23.38
N SER A 707 4.59 -9.20 22.45
CA SER A 707 3.59 -8.16 22.39
C SER A 707 2.24 -8.73 22.03
N LEU A 708 1.19 -8.15 22.59
CA LEU A 708 -0.19 -8.45 22.26
C LEU A 708 -0.89 -7.17 21.84
N PHE A 709 -1.45 -7.18 20.64
CA PHE A 709 -2.30 -6.12 20.13
C PHE A 709 -3.74 -6.63 20.03
N LEU A 710 -4.69 -5.87 20.57
CA LEU A 710 -6.12 -6.12 20.50
C LEU A 710 -6.82 -4.89 19.94
N SER A 711 -7.75 -5.09 19.00
CA SER A 711 -8.52 -4.02 18.40
C SER A 711 -9.99 -4.44 18.20
N PRO A 712 -10.84 -4.36 19.24
CA PRO A 712 -12.28 -4.51 19.11
C PRO A 712 -12.88 -3.26 18.45
N ARG A 713 -13.87 -3.48 17.56
CA ARG A 713 -14.64 -2.43 16.90
C ARG A 713 -16.07 -2.88 16.65
N VAL A 714 -17.01 -1.94 16.79
CA VAL A 714 -18.42 -2.12 16.41
C VAL A 714 -18.85 -0.94 15.56
N ASP A 715 -19.49 -1.23 14.43
CA ASP A 715 -20.06 -0.24 13.51
C ASP A 715 -21.56 -0.53 13.31
N TRP A 716 -22.37 0.53 13.27
CA TRP A 716 -23.78 0.50 12.94
C TRP A 716 -24.02 1.38 11.70
N THR A 717 -24.63 0.80 10.69
CA THR A 717 -24.94 1.48 9.44
C THR A 717 -26.43 1.36 9.14
N ARG A 718 -27.06 2.50 8.86
CA ARG A 718 -28.38 2.58 8.24
C ARG A 718 -28.23 3.25 6.89
N GLN A 719 -28.62 2.57 5.83
CA GLN A 719 -28.70 3.13 4.49
C GLN A 719 -30.15 3.20 4.05
N GLU A 720 -30.63 4.40 3.70
CA GLU A 720 -32.01 4.56 3.24
C GLU A 720 -32.27 3.88 1.90
N ALA A 721 -31.27 3.79 1.03
CA ALA A 721 -31.42 3.19 -0.29
C ALA A 721 -30.20 2.35 -0.68
N GLN A 722 -30.22 1.06 -0.34
CA GLN A 722 -29.27 0.08 -0.87
C GLN A 722 -29.86 -0.55 -2.13
N TYR A 723 -29.05 -0.61 -3.21
CA TYR A 723 -29.48 -1.21 -4.46
C TYR A 723 -29.71 -2.72 -4.31
N VAL A 724 -30.82 -3.20 -4.86
CA VAL A 724 -31.18 -4.62 -4.86
C VAL A 724 -31.13 -5.20 -6.28
N THR A 725 -31.92 -4.67 -7.21
CA THR A 725 -31.96 -5.16 -8.59
C THR A 725 -32.57 -4.12 -9.54
N ALA A 726 -32.56 -4.41 -10.84
CA ALA A 726 -33.31 -3.64 -11.82
C ALA A 726 -34.12 -4.58 -12.73
N VAL A 727 -35.37 -4.22 -12.98
CA VAL A 727 -36.33 -5.00 -13.77
C VAL A 727 -36.73 -4.20 -15.02
N THR A 728 -36.76 -4.83 -16.18
CA THR A 728 -37.22 -4.17 -17.43
C THR A 728 -38.74 -4.04 -17.39
N ASP A 729 -39.23 -2.81 -17.56
CA ASP A 729 -40.64 -2.50 -17.71
C ASP A 729 -40.78 -1.23 -18.55
N SER A 730 -41.28 -1.38 -19.79
CA SER A 730 -41.45 -0.27 -20.74
C SER A 730 -42.36 0.86 -20.22
N ARG A 731 -43.19 0.61 -19.20
CA ARG A 731 -44.08 1.59 -18.55
C ARG A 731 -43.32 2.49 -17.57
N ALA A 732 -42.16 2.09 -17.11
CA ALA A 732 -41.31 2.94 -16.25
C ALA A 732 -40.60 4.02 -17.08
N THR A 733 -41.39 4.90 -17.74
CA THR A 733 -40.86 5.90 -18.70
C THR A 733 -39.95 6.93 -18.04
N SER A 734 -40.21 7.31 -16.80
CA SER A 734 -39.35 8.25 -16.04
C SER A 734 -37.96 7.71 -15.75
N THR A 735 -37.79 6.38 -15.80
CA THR A 735 -36.53 5.69 -15.55
C THR A 735 -36.08 4.85 -16.77
N PHE A 736 -36.45 5.34 -17.97
CA PHE A 736 -36.02 4.82 -19.28
C PHE A 736 -36.35 3.34 -19.51
N GLY A 737 -37.56 2.92 -19.12
CA GLY A 737 -38.08 1.56 -19.38
C GLY A 737 -37.51 0.51 -18.41
N ARG A 738 -37.03 0.90 -17.25
CA ARG A 738 -36.55 -0.01 -16.21
C ARG A 738 -36.92 0.49 -14.81
N ARG A 739 -37.36 -0.41 -13.96
CA ARG A 739 -37.59 -0.15 -12.54
C ARG A 739 -36.32 -0.50 -11.77
N TYR A 740 -35.76 0.46 -11.02
CA TYR A 740 -34.60 0.28 -10.16
C TYR A 740 -35.07 0.10 -8.72
N ILE A 741 -34.84 -1.10 -8.19
CA ILE A 741 -35.34 -1.52 -6.89
C ILE A 741 -34.24 -1.37 -5.83
N PHE A 742 -34.62 -0.74 -4.74
CA PHE A 742 -33.81 -0.49 -3.57
C PHE A 742 -34.52 -1.03 -2.32
N ALA A 743 -33.81 -1.14 -1.23
CA ALA A 743 -34.38 -1.33 0.09
C ALA A 743 -33.56 -0.56 1.13
N PRO A 744 -34.17 -0.12 2.23
CA PRO A 744 -33.37 0.36 3.36
C PRO A 744 -32.59 -0.84 3.94
N LEU A 745 -31.36 -0.58 4.38
CA LEU A 745 -30.48 -1.57 5.02
C LEU A 745 -30.10 -1.07 6.40
N GLU A 746 -30.36 -1.87 7.42
CA GLU A 746 -29.78 -1.71 8.75
C GLU A 746 -28.73 -2.80 8.97
N GLN A 747 -27.49 -2.40 9.24
CA GLN A 747 -26.36 -3.30 9.39
C GLN A 747 -25.64 -3.03 10.71
N ALA A 748 -25.34 -4.09 11.44
CA ALA A 748 -24.42 -4.05 12.57
C ALA A 748 -23.22 -4.96 12.27
N GLU A 749 -22.02 -4.45 12.51
CA GLU A 749 -20.78 -5.19 12.31
C GLU A 749 -19.92 -5.11 13.56
N ALA A 750 -19.46 -6.26 14.06
CA ALA A 750 -18.54 -6.36 15.17
C ALA A 750 -17.30 -7.13 14.75
N SER A 751 -16.12 -6.59 15.06
CA SER A 751 -14.84 -7.21 14.74
C SER A 751 -13.88 -7.17 15.93
N LEU A 752 -13.02 -8.19 16.02
CA LEU A 752 -11.90 -8.24 16.94
C LEU A 752 -10.65 -8.67 16.18
N GLU A 753 -9.69 -7.79 16.07
CA GLU A 753 -8.37 -8.11 15.58
C GLU A 753 -7.44 -8.39 16.76
N THR A 754 -6.70 -9.50 16.67
CA THR A 754 -5.71 -9.92 17.66
C THR A 754 -4.40 -10.23 16.97
N ARG A 755 -3.29 -9.67 17.46
CA ARG A 755 -1.93 -10.01 17.02
C ARG A 755 -1.08 -10.33 18.25
N LEU A 756 -0.44 -11.49 18.25
CA LEU A 756 0.53 -11.89 19.27
C LEU A 756 1.85 -12.19 18.59
N ASN A 757 2.89 -11.47 18.97
CA ASN A 757 4.24 -11.71 18.49
C ASN A 757 5.10 -12.19 19.64
N TYR A 758 5.83 -13.29 19.43
CA TYR A 758 6.78 -13.83 20.37
C TYR A 758 8.15 -14.05 19.69
N ALA A 759 9.18 -13.40 20.20
CA ALA A 759 10.55 -13.59 19.74
C ALA A 759 11.33 -14.48 20.70
N PHE A 760 11.69 -15.66 20.28
CA PHE A 760 12.61 -16.54 21.03
C PHE A 760 14.03 -15.95 20.99
N THR A 761 14.44 -15.51 19.81
CA THR A 761 15.69 -14.78 19.53
C THR A 761 15.40 -13.72 18.46
N ALA A 762 16.38 -12.89 18.10
CA ALA A 762 16.24 -11.97 16.97
C ALA A 762 15.99 -12.68 15.61
N ASN A 763 16.37 -13.98 15.51
CA ASN A 763 16.27 -14.78 14.29
C ASN A 763 15.17 -15.85 14.33
N LEU A 764 14.50 -16.06 15.45
CA LEU A 764 13.43 -17.05 15.62
C LEU A 764 12.20 -16.38 16.24
N THR A 765 11.14 -16.23 15.45
CA THR A 765 9.90 -15.54 15.85
C THR A 765 8.67 -16.38 15.57
N LEU A 766 7.66 -16.24 16.42
CA LEU A 766 6.31 -16.76 16.21
C LEU A 766 5.34 -15.58 16.16
N GLU A 767 4.59 -15.48 15.09
CA GLU A 767 3.57 -14.47 14.87
C GLU A 767 2.20 -15.13 14.76
N LEU A 768 1.26 -14.66 15.56
CA LEU A 768 -0.12 -15.10 15.54
C LEU A 768 -1.01 -13.91 15.18
N TYR A 769 -1.87 -14.11 14.20
CA TYR A 769 -2.91 -13.18 13.80
C TYR A 769 -4.27 -13.90 13.86
N ALA A 770 -5.27 -13.24 14.41
CA ALA A 770 -6.65 -13.69 14.34
C ALA A 770 -7.59 -12.48 14.16
N GLN A 771 -8.55 -12.62 13.26
CA GLN A 771 -9.64 -11.67 13.05
C GLN A 771 -10.97 -12.42 13.11
N ALA A 772 -11.76 -12.10 14.12
CA ALA A 772 -13.16 -12.49 14.20
C ALA A 772 -14.00 -11.33 13.66
N LEU A 773 -14.96 -11.62 12.77
CA LEU A 773 -15.88 -10.66 12.17
C LEU A 773 -17.29 -11.27 12.18
N VAL A 774 -18.25 -10.50 12.66
CA VAL A 774 -19.68 -10.80 12.56
C VAL A 774 -20.37 -9.59 11.99
N SER A 775 -21.17 -9.77 10.95
CA SER A 775 -21.97 -8.72 10.35
C SER A 775 -23.38 -9.25 10.10
N ASP A 776 -24.34 -8.48 10.53
CA ASP A 776 -25.76 -8.71 10.34
C ASP A 776 -26.36 -7.55 9.56
N GLY A 777 -27.09 -7.85 8.48
CA GLY A 777 -27.73 -6.86 7.62
C GLY A 777 -29.18 -7.22 7.37
N ASP A 778 -30.08 -6.33 7.80
CA ASP A 778 -31.53 -6.47 7.63
C ASP A 778 -32.00 -5.50 6.53
N TYR A 779 -32.60 -6.08 5.48
CA TYR A 779 -33.18 -5.35 4.36
C TYR A 779 -34.66 -5.16 4.59
N GLY A 780 -35.10 -3.92 4.66
CA GLY A 780 -36.50 -3.55 4.76
C GLY A 780 -37.29 -3.76 3.47
N ALA A 781 -38.54 -3.26 3.46
CA ALA A 781 -39.43 -3.40 2.31
C ALA A 781 -38.82 -2.80 1.02
N PRO A 782 -38.90 -3.50 -0.12
CA PRO A 782 -38.47 -2.98 -1.42
C PRO A 782 -39.18 -1.67 -1.79
N LYS A 783 -38.41 -0.77 -2.38
CA LYS A 783 -38.90 0.52 -2.89
C LYS A 783 -38.30 0.82 -4.27
N GLU A 784 -39.04 1.56 -5.08
CA GLU A 784 -38.68 1.91 -6.45
C GLU A 784 -38.11 3.33 -6.53
N PHE A 785 -37.02 3.50 -7.29
CA PHE A 785 -36.49 4.82 -7.65
C PHE A 785 -37.39 5.51 -8.69
N LEU A 786 -37.88 6.70 -8.38
CA LEU A 786 -38.96 7.32 -9.16
C LEU A 786 -38.46 8.13 -10.37
N GLN A 787 -37.34 8.86 -10.22
CA GLN A 787 -36.87 9.75 -11.29
C GLN A 787 -35.37 10.10 -11.16
N PRO A 788 -34.68 10.34 -12.31
CA PRO A 788 -33.28 10.78 -12.33
C PRO A 788 -33.04 12.08 -11.55
N ARG A 789 -31.74 12.27 -11.15
CA ARG A 789 -31.26 13.49 -10.49
C ARG A 789 -31.94 13.83 -9.17
N ASN A 790 -32.67 12.88 -8.61
CA ASN A 790 -33.40 13.00 -7.36
C ASN A 790 -33.01 11.87 -6.39
N PHE A 791 -33.43 11.98 -5.12
CA PHE A 791 -33.40 10.90 -4.13
C PHE A 791 -34.82 10.61 -3.64
N ARG A 792 -35.69 10.25 -4.59
CA ARG A 792 -37.12 9.97 -4.33
C ARG A 792 -37.42 8.52 -4.66
N PHE A 793 -38.04 7.87 -3.71
CA PHE A 793 -38.43 6.47 -3.79
C PHE A 793 -39.89 6.31 -3.41
N ALA A 794 -40.54 5.26 -3.93
CA ALA A 794 -41.87 4.84 -3.48
C ALA A 794 -41.79 3.41 -2.96
N THR A 795 -42.26 3.20 -1.74
CA THR A 795 -42.23 1.88 -1.08
C THR A 795 -43.44 1.07 -1.54
N TYR A 796 -43.20 -0.14 -2.00
CA TYR A 796 -44.24 -1.04 -2.46
C TYR A 796 -45.14 -1.50 -1.31
N GLY A 797 -46.43 -1.61 -1.59
CA GLY A 797 -47.46 -1.98 -0.61
C GLY A 797 -47.82 -0.86 0.39
N ARG A 798 -47.16 0.31 0.30
CA ARG A 798 -47.46 1.48 1.14
C ARG A 798 -47.75 2.72 0.32
N GLU A 799 -46.86 3.05 -0.65
CA GLU A 799 -46.93 4.28 -1.46
C GLU A 799 -47.29 3.96 -2.92
N THR A 800 -47.00 2.77 -3.37
CA THR A 800 -47.30 2.29 -4.73
C THR A 800 -47.53 0.78 -4.74
N GLY A 801 -48.34 0.28 -5.67
CA GLY A 801 -48.54 -1.13 -5.96
C GLY A 801 -48.87 -2.01 -4.77
N THR A 802 -48.62 -3.31 -4.94
CA THR A 802 -48.81 -4.30 -3.85
C THR A 802 -47.55 -5.16 -3.68
N ILE A 803 -47.39 -5.72 -2.48
CA ILE A 803 -46.26 -6.58 -2.14
C ILE A 803 -46.71 -7.74 -1.25
N THR A 804 -46.21 -8.92 -1.57
CA THR A 804 -46.39 -10.13 -0.75
C THR A 804 -45.04 -10.78 -0.50
N LYS A 805 -44.73 -11.13 0.76
CA LYS A 805 -43.49 -11.83 1.14
C LYS A 805 -43.80 -13.32 1.36
N THR A 806 -43.11 -14.20 0.67
CA THR A 806 -43.15 -15.65 0.88
C THR A 806 -41.74 -16.17 1.06
N GLY A 807 -41.40 -16.60 2.27
CA GLY A 807 -40.05 -16.97 2.65
C GLY A 807 -39.06 -15.80 2.49
N SER A 808 -37.99 -16.04 1.69
CA SER A 808 -36.95 -15.06 1.38
C SER A 808 -37.20 -14.28 0.08
N ARG A 809 -38.45 -14.27 -0.43
CA ARG A 809 -38.78 -13.62 -1.69
C ARG A 809 -40.02 -12.74 -1.55
N TYR A 810 -39.93 -11.54 -2.10
CA TYR A 810 -41.04 -10.64 -2.30
C TYR A 810 -41.61 -10.82 -3.73
N THR A 811 -42.94 -10.88 -3.86
CA THR A 811 -43.65 -10.70 -5.10
C THR A 811 -44.21 -9.29 -5.11
N VAL A 812 -43.81 -8.50 -6.07
CA VAL A 812 -44.18 -7.09 -6.20
C VAL A 812 -45.02 -6.94 -7.45
N ASP A 813 -46.23 -6.32 -7.28
CA ASP A 813 -47.04 -5.83 -8.37
C ASP A 813 -46.98 -4.30 -8.33
N PRO A 814 -46.32 -3.64 -9.32
CA PRO A 814 -45.97 -2.23 -9.22
C PRO A 814 -47.13 -1.24 -9.33
N ASP A 815 -48.25 -1.64 -9.91
CA ASP A 815 -49.46 -0.82 -10.10
C ASP A 815 -50.74 -1.42 -9.48
N GLY A 816 -50.65 -2.60 -8.84
CA GLY A 816 -51.73 -3.26 -8.10
C GLY A 816 -52.75 -3.94 -9.01
N ILE A 817 -53.67 -3.20 -9.58
CA ILE A 817 -54.69 -3.66 -10.54
C ILE A 817 -54.44 -3.18 -11.96
N GLY A 818 -53.30 -2.58 -12.18
CA GLY A 818 -52.86 -2.06 -13.49
C GLY A 818 -52.28 -3.15 -14.40
N PRO A 819 -51.83 -2.76 -15.59
CA PRO A 819 -51.32 -3.71 -16.60
C PRO A 819 -49.83 -4.03 -16.44
N ALA A 820 -49.12 -3.54 -15.41
CA ALA A 820 -47.73 -3.88 -15.23
C ALA A 820 -47.58 -5.31 -14.69
N SER A 821 -46.58 -6.06 -15.20
CA SER A 821 -46.39 -7.43 -14.76
C SER A 821 -45.75 -7.48 -13.37
N ALA A 822 -46.26 -8.33 -12.52
CA ALA A 822 -45.66 -8.62 -11.23
C ALA A 822 -44.27 -9.26 -11.39
N PHE A 823 -43.33 -8.98 -10.49
CA PHE A 823 -41.98 -9.53 -10.49
C PHE A 823 -41.52 -9.94 -9.10
N GLY A 824 -40.49 -10.81 -9.08
CA GLY A 824 -39.90 -11.29 -7.82
C GLY A 824 -38.66 -10.49 -7.42
N VAL A 825 -38.53 -10.16 -6.14
CA VAL A 825 -37.36 -9.54 -5.53
C VAL A 825 -36.91 -10.41 -4.37
N ASN A 826 -35.63 -10.79 -4.33
CA ASN A 826 -35.09 -11.55 -3.21
C ASN A 826 -34.86 -10.64 -2.00
N ASP A 827 -35.18 -11.12 -0.81
CA ASP A 827 -34.72 -10.55 0.43
C ASP A 827 -33.20 -10.82 0.55
N LEU A 828 -32.40 -9.77 0.66
CA LEU A 828 -30.95 -9.86 0.75
C LEU A 828 -30.45 -9.79 2.20
N SER A 829 -31.34 -9.89 3.19
CA SER A 829 -30.97 -9.94 4.61
C SER A 829 -30.00 -11.10 4.87
N PHE A 830 -28.95 -10.84 5.64
CA PHE A 830 -27.86 -11.78 5.84
C PHE A 830 -27.26 -11.67 7.25
N THR A 831 -26.73 -12.80 7.73
CA THR A 831 -25.79 -12.83 8.83
C THR A 831 -24.50 -13.47 8.33
N SER A 832 -23.39 -12.78 8.41
CA SER A 832 -22.07 -13.26 7.98
C SER A 832 -21.16 -13.42 9.19
N ARG A 833 -20.53 -14.57 9.31
CA ARG A 833 -19.55 -14.89 10.35
C ARG A 833 -18.26 -15.33 9.72
N SER A 834 -17.15 -14.70 10.12
CA SER A 834 -15.83 -15.01 9.61
C SER A 834 -14.82 -15.08 10.76
N LEU A 835 -14.03 -16.13 10.78
CA LEU A 835 -12.82 -16.22 11.59
C LEU A 835 -11.65 -16.53 10.67
N ARG A 836 -10.68 -15.65 10.63
CA ARG A 836 -9.40 -15.84 9.93
C ARG A 836 -8.29 -15.87 10.95
N ALA A 837 -7.51 -16.92 10.97
CA ALA A 837 -6.36 -17.06 11.85
C ALA A 837 -5.13 -17.48 11.04
N ASN A 838 -3.97 -16.97 11.46
CA ASN A 838 -2.68 -17.31 10.87
C ASN A 838 -1.64 -17.43 11.99
N ALA A 839 -0.83 -18.48 11.94
CA ALA A 839 0.34 -18.67 12.78
C ALA A 839 1.56 -18.90 11.90
N VAL A 840 2.59 -18.09 12.09
CA VAL A 840 3.83 -18.14 11.32
C VAL A 840 5.01 -18.27 12.28
N LEU A 841 5.70 -19.41 12.24
CA LEU A 841 7.01 -19.57 12.84
C LEU A 841 8.06 -19.32 11.77
N ARG A 842 8.90 -18.27 11.96
CA ARG A 842 10.01 -17.90 11.06
C ARG A 842 11.34 -18.14 11.79
N TRP A 843 12.20 -18.91 11.17
CA TRP A 843 13.57 -19.12 11.63
C TRP A 843 14.59 -18.81 10.56
N GLU A 844 15.36 -17.73 10.76
CA GLU A 844 16.55 -17.44 9.96
C GLU A 844 17.74 -18.16 10.58
N PHE A 845 17.98 -19.41 10.14
CA PHE A 845 19.03 -20.25 10.71
C PHE A 845 20.44 -19.87 10.23
N ARG A 846 20.52 -19.10 9.14
CA ARG A 846 21.72 -18.50 8.58
C ARG A 846 21.30 -17.22 7.85
N PRO A 847 22.15 -16.15 7.79
CA PRO A 847 21.83 -14.94 7.04
C PRO A 847 21.32 -15.25 5.62
N GLY A 848 20.14 -14.76 5.26
CA GLY A 848 19.49 -15.00 3.97
C GLY A 848 18.85 -16.38 3.78
N SER A 849 18.98 -17.31 4.76
CA SER A 849 18.39 -18.67 4.68
C SER A 849 17.33 -18.87 5.76
N THR A 850 16.13 -19.26 5.37
CA THR A 850 14.97 -19.27 6.27
C THR A 850 14.16 -20.55 6.20
N ILE A 851 13.55 -20.90 7.33
CA ILE A 851 12.47 -21.89 7.44
C ILE A 851 11.21 -21.17 7.92
N TYR A 852 10.09 -21.43 7.24
CA TYR A 852 8.76 -20.99 7.64
C TYR A 852 7.88 -22.21 7.89
N ALA A 853 7.24 -22.25 9.05
CA ALA A 853 6.11 -23.15 9.30
C ALA A 853 4.85 -22.28 9.48
N VAL A 854 3.86 -22.51 8.64
CA VAL A 854 2.66 -21.69 8.55
C VAL A 854 1.42 -22.54 8.78
N TRP A 855 0.53 -22.09 9.65
CA TRP A 855 -0.83 -22.58 9.75
C TRP A 855 -1.79 -21.44 9.49
N GLN A 856 -2.75 -21.67 8.60
CA GLN A 856 -3.84 -20.74 8.30
C GLN A 856 -5.17 -21.44 8.52
N GLN A 857 -6.11 -20.73 9.12
CA GLN A 857 -7.48 -21.19 9.28
C GLN A 857 -8.45 -20.13 8.78
N GLU A 858 -9.40 -20.57 7.98
CA GLU A 858 -10.53 -19.76 7.55
C GLU A 858 -11.83 -20.49 7.92
N ARG A 859 -12.73 -19.77 8.59
CA ARG A 859 -14.11 -20.15 8.81
C ARG A 859 -14.98 -19.05 8.24
N PHE A 860 -15.89 -19.40 7.38
CA PHE A 860 -16.81 -18.45 6.77
C PHE A 860 -18.16 -19.11 6.57
N ASN A 861 -19.23 -18.47 7.05
CA ASN A 861 -20.59 -18.91 6.82
C ASN A 861 -21.48 -17.70 6.52
N PRO A 862 -21.93 -17.52 5.28
CA PRO A 862 -23.02 -16.63 4.95
C PRO A 862 -24.35 -17.33 5.26
N LEU A 863 -24.94 -17.09 6.43
CA LEU A 863 -26.28 -17.53 6.74
C LEU A 863 -27.31 -16.51 6.26
N LEU A 864 -28.36 -17.00 5.62
CA LEU A 864 -29.53 -16.22 5.32
C LEU A 864 -30.48 -16.32 6.53
N MET A 865 -30.77 -15.19 7.16
CA MET A 865 -31.77 -14.92 8.20
C MET A 865 -31.53 -15.54 9.60
N GLU A 866 -30.99 -14.76 10.50
CA GLU A 866 -31.18 -14.87 11.95
C GLU A 866 -31.13 -13.46 12.58
N ASN A 867 -31.94 -13.18 13.61
CA ASN A 867 -31.89 -11.92 14.34
C ASN A 867 -30.54 -11.75 15.06
N PHE A 868 -29.86 -10.65 14.82
CA PHE A 868 -28.56 -10.31 15.40
C PHE A 868 -28.60 -10.29 16.93
N SER A 869 -27.64 -10.96 17.55
CA SER A 869 -27.35 -10.87 18.99
C SER A 869 -25.83 -11.02 19.19
N LEU A 870 -25.18 -9.97 19.69
CA LEU A 870 -23.75 -9.95 19.99
C LEU A 870 -23.31 -11.15 20.86
N GLY A 871 -24.10 -11.56 21.84
CA GLY A 871 -23.80 -12.70 22.71
C GLY A 871 -23.78 -14.04 21.98
N ARG A 872 -24.77 -14.31 21.10
CA ARG A 872 -24.80 -15.52 20.26
C ARG A 872 -23.75 -15.46 19.16
N ALA A 873 -23.52 -14.28 18.60
CA ALA A 873 -22.55 -14.06 17.54
C ALA A 873 -21.12 -14.35 17.99
N SER A 874 -20.74 -14.00 19.22
CA SER A 874 -19.38 -14.21 19.72
C SER A 874 -19.04 -15.69 19.93
N THR A 875 -19.99 -16.53 20.35
CA THR A 875 -19.79 -17.97 20.52
C THR A 875 -19.86 -18.72 19.19
N SER A 876 -20.71 -18.26 18.28
CA SER A 876 -21.00 -18.94 17.01
C SER A 876 -19.97 -18.65 15.90
N VAL A 877 -18.98 -17.79 16.12
CA VAL A 877 -17.85 -17.59 15.19
C VAL A 877 -17.05 -18.89 14.97
N PHE A 878 -17.09 -19.81 15.92
CA PHE A 878 -16.40 -21.12 15.83
C PHE A 878 -17.26 -22.22 15.19
N ASP A 879 -18.57 -22.01 15.01
CA ASP A 879 -19.49 -23.01 14.46
C ASP A 879 -19.26 -23.31 12.97
N PRO A 880 -18.90 -22.36 12.09
CA PRO A 880 -18.67 -22.67 10.70
C PRO A 880 -17.57 -23.70 10.52
N LYS A 881 -17.78 -24.62 9.57
CA LYS A 881 -16.75 -25.57 9.17
C LYS A 881 -15.51 -24.83 8.70
N SER A 882 -14.34 -25.40 9.02
CA SER A 882 -13.06 -24.74 8.75
C SER A 882 -12.37 -25.27 7.50
N ARG A 883 -11.67 -24.37 6.84
CA ARG A 883 -10.59 -24.69 5.91
C ARG A 883 -9.27 -24.41 6.61
N ASN A 884 -8.39 -25.41 6.65
CA ASN A 884 -7.06 -25.29 7.24
C ASN A 884 -5.99 -25.52 6.18
N VAL A 885 -4.94 -24.69 6.21
CA VAL A 885 -3.76 -24.83 5.37
C VAL A 885 -2.55 -24.92 6.27
N PHE A 886 -1.75 -25.97 6.09
CA PHE A 886 -0.45 -26.12 6.73
C PHE A 886 0.61 -26.05 5.64
N ALA A 887 1.63 -25.23 5.83
CA ALA A 887 2.73 -25.10 4.89
C ALA A 887 4.08 -25.11 5.62
N LEU A 888 5.05 -25.79 5.02
CA LEU A 888 6.46 -25.78 5.45
C LEU A 888 7.31 -25.39 4.26
N LYS A 889 7.98 -24.23 4.37
CA LYS A 889 8.87 -23.69 3.34
C LYS A 889 10.30 -23.60 3.88
N MET A 890 11.26 -24.03 3.10
CA MET A 890 12.67 -23.85 3.38
C MET A 890 13.32 -23.17 2.18
N SER A 891 14.12 -22.13 2.44
CA SER A 891 14.94 -21.46 1.45
C SER A 891 16.39 -21.41 1.89
N TYR A 892 17.32 -21.47 0.95
CA TYR A 892 18.76 -21.42 1.22
C TYR A 892 19.43 -20.39 0.29
N TRP A 893 20.20 -19.49 0.86
CA TRP A 893 20.89 -18.43 0.12
C TRP A 893 22.35 -18.81 -0.19
N PHE A 894 22.70 -18.67 -1.47
CA PHE A 894 24.06 -18.85 -1.99
C PHE A 894 24.54 -17.53 -2.61
N ASN A 895 25.80 -17.19 -2.38
CA ASN A 895 26.48 -16.05 -3.01
C ASN A 895 27.74 -16.57 -3.72
N LEU A 896 27.71 -16.58 -5.06
CA LEU A 896 28.73 -17.16 -5.94
C LEU A 896 29.55 -16.10 -6.70
#